data_9c49b83e63fcd48002f42557ecf1ed4c
#
_entry.id   9c49b83e63fcd48002f42557ecf1ed4c
#
_cell.length_a   1.000
_cell.length_b   1.000
_cell.length_c   1.000
_cell.angle_alpha   90.00
_cell.angle_beta   90.00
_cell.angle_gamma   90.00
#
_symmetry.space_group_name_H-M   'P 1'
#
loop_
_entity.id
_entity.type
_entity.pdbx_description
1 polymer ?
#
loop_
_entity_poly.entity_id
_entity_poly.type
_entity_poly.pdbx_seq_one_letter_code
_entity_poly.pdbx_strand_id
1 'polypeptide(L)'
;MRRREDPPLVQGRGSFAADHNPPGTVHLAIRRGGVPRANGLKVDVSAASRMPGVVGAWTFGQLGLADDYMPDPNPKQALPVRRPVLAREEVRFEGDAVAVVAAETEYQAQDAADAIEVQMEQFAPEAALLPAQHVRKSGDSAGEAPVRVREKLTMARICGGAMEPRAVFAEWNESEQTLFIRASVGGVHILRDTLCRCLGLDRAHVVALSQDVGGSFGAKNHPYPEYVMAAAVSRILKRPVRWVASRTEDGHTTGQAHSAELDFEIASDLDGRLAGLHGRVAWTVGAYLGRGAFQADSMAAHAMSAYRMPAFEVEVAPRFSDNPPAAFIRGGGRPVGNFVVERMMDRLARRLGIDPIELRRRNLVKPEDMPYDTGLNGIVFDGGDYPRLLELAVERADAGSIRERQRAGEPVGIGVAMCVESTGIGMPEPSRVAVRGDGTVVAFVGSTPQGQGHETFVAQVVADRLGWPIEKVEVRAGDSRDVAFSFVTAGSRSALEVGNSAAMSAASARRMLLERAADRLEAAPEDLVVGVEGVSVRGVPDRSIALHELVGDGLEAAEVWDSKGKAAWASSCHVAVVRIDAETGGVEMQRYVIAHDSGRPINPLTLEGQLHGGYAHGLGYAMFEEALYSPDGNFQSPSFLDYTIVSAPELRVEPELIHTETDSTQNPEGFRGVGEAGTIAVPAAVANAIEDALYAMGYDVCVDSVPVTPLKLWNLMRGASRPGSAL
;
A
#
# COMPACT_ATOMS: atom_id res chain seq x y z
N MET A 1 19.83 14.54 -1.23
CA MET A 1 19.16 15.84 -1.01
C MET A 1 18.20 15.69 0.15
N ARG A 2 18.04 16.70 1.04
CA ARG A 2 17.05 16.69 2.13
C ARG A 2 15.64 16.86 1.57
N ARG A 3 14.65 16.33 2.29
CA ARG A 3 13.24 16.44 1.91
C ARG A 3 12.76 17.90 2.04
N ARG A 4 12.02 18.36 1.06
CA ARG A 4 11.44 19.71 1.01
C ARG A 4 10.23 19.84 1.93
N GLU A 5 9.54 18.75 2.18
CA GLU A 5 8.37 18.65 3.04
C GLU A 5 8.71 18.78 4.53
N ASP A 6 9.93 18.40 4.95
CA ASP A 6 10.30 18.36 6.36
C ASP A 6 10.23 19.72 7.08
N PRO A 7 10.78 20.84 6.55
CA PRO A 7 10.75 22.13 7.26
C PRO A 7 9.35 22.63 7.61
N PRO A 8 8.35 22.65 6.72
CA PRO A 8 6.99 23.06 7.10
C PRO A 8 6.33 22.09 8.09
N LEU A 9 6.53 20.77 7.95
CA LEU A 9 5.93 19.78 8.84
C LEU A 9 6.48 19.88 10.28
N VAL A 10 7.80 19.97 10.46
CA VAL A 10 8.40 20.10 11.81
C VAL A 10 8.14 21.47 12.46
N GLN A 11 7.69 22.44 11.70
CA GLN A 11 7.28 23.76 12.21
C GLN A 11 5.76 23.85 12.47
N GLY A 12 5.03 22.74 12.37
CA GLY A 12 3.57 22.72 12.56
C GLY A 12 2.78 23.45 11.46
N ARG A 13 3.34 23.55 10.25
CA ARG A 13 2.70 24.17 9.08
C ARG A 13 2.16 23.15 8.08
N GLY A 14 2.02 21.89 8.50
CA GLY A 14 1.31 20.88 7.73
C GLY A 14 -0.16 21.24 7.54
N SER A 15 -0.78 20.75 6.48
CA SER A 15 -2.17 21.06 6.09
C SER A 15 -2.99 19.76 6.01
N PHE A 16 -3.24 19.17 7.18
CA PHE A 16 -4.03 17.93 7.29
C PHE A 16 -5.54 18.23 7.21
N ALA A 17 -6.31 17.22 6.78
CA ALA A 17 -7.76 17.37 6.65
C ALA A 17 -8.44 17.72 7.99
N ALA A 18 -7.93 17.17 9.09
CA ALA A 18 -8.44 17.41 10.44
C ALA A 18 -8.19 18.83 10.96
N ASP A 19 -7.18 19.56 10.43
CA ASP A 19 -6.84 20.91 10.89
C ASP A 19 -7.77 21.98 10.32
N HIS A 20 -8.50 21.66 9.24
CA HIS A 20 -9.36 22.63 8.58
C HIS A 20 -10.71 22.73 9.30
N ASN A 21 -10.91 23.85 10.00
CA ASN A 21 -12.09 24.08 10.83
C ASN A 21 -12.47 25.59 10.82
N PRO A 22 -12.95 26.13 9.67
CA PRO A 22 -13.34 27.54 9.59
C PRO A 22 -14.58 27.85 10.45
N PRO A 23 -14.83 29.13 10.82
CA PRO A 23 -16.00 29.52 11.58
C PRO A 23 -17.30 29.07 10.93
N GLY A 24 -18.26 28.60 11.75
CA GLY A 24 -19.54 28.11 11.27
C GLY A 24 -19.57 26.63 10.86
N THR A 25 -18.43 25.94 10.98
CA THR A 25 -18.34 24.48 10.73
C THR A 25 -19.19 23.72 11.74
N VAL A 26 -19.97 22.76 11.26
CA VAL A 26 -20.67 21.76 12.07
C VAL A 26 -19.88 20.47 12.10
N HIS A 27 -19.99 19.74 13.20
CA HIS A 27 -19.26 18.50 13.45
C HIS A 27 -20.18 17.31 13.27
N LEU A 28 -19.67 16.26 12.60
CA LEU A 28 -20.40 14.99 12.48
C LEU A 28 -19.95 13.99 13.51
N ALA A 29 -20.92 13.22 14.03
CA ALA A 29 -20.70 11.97 14.69
C ALA A 29 -21.58 10.89 14.03
N ILE A 30 -21.10 9.65 14.04
CA ILE A 30 -21.75 8.55 13.32
C ILE A 30 -22.14 7.47 14.33
N ARG A 31 -23.43 7.16 14.39
CA ARG A 31 -23.90 5.98 15.11
C ARG A 31 -23.56 4.74 14.31
N ARG A 32 -22.79 3.84 14.92
CA ARG A 32 -22.39 2.56 14.34
C ARG A 32 -23.33 1.45 14.77
N GLY A 33 -23.34 0.35 14.02
CA GLY A 33 -24.10 -0.84 14.35
C GLY A 33 -23.67 -1.46 15.69
N GLY A 34 -22.36 -1.47 15.96
CA GLY A 34 -21.80 -1.91 17.25
C GLY A 34 -21.94 -3.41 17.51
N VAL A 35 -22.33 -4.18 16.50
CA VAL A 35 -22.45 -5.65 16.55
C VAL A 35 -21.92 -6.23 15.24
N PRO A 36 -21.38 -7.46 15.25
CA PRO A 36 -20.83 -8.08 14.04
C PRO A 36 -21.88 -8.36 12.99
N ARG A 37 -23.09 -8.76 13.39
CA ARG A 37 -24.17 -9.08 12.44
C ARG A 37 -25.56 -8.91 13.08
N ALA A 38 -26.46 -8.22 12.37
CA ALA A 38 -27.85 -8.07 12.76
C ALA A 38 -28.76 -7.80 11.57
N ASN A 39 -30.05 -8.13 11.74
CA ASN A 39 -31.12 -7.83 10.79
C ASN A 39 -32.26 -7.06 11.49
N GLY A 40 -33.23 -6.61 10.71
CA GLY A 40 -34.41 -5.91 11.25
C GLY A 40 -34.07 -4.55 11.84
N LEU A 41 -33.04 -3.88 11.32
CA LEU A 41 -32.53 -2.59 11.79
C LEU A 41 -33.63 -1.53 11.78
N LYS A 42 -33.89 -0.94 12.95
CA LYS A 42 -34.75 0.24 13.13
C LYS A 42 -33.96 1.28 13.92
N VAL A 43 -33.94 2.50 13.40
CA VAL A 43 -33.15 3.60 13.96
C VAL A 43 -34.10 4.77 14.25
N ASP A 44 -34.18 5.20 15.51
CA ASP A 44 -34.91 6.38 15.93
C ASP A 44 -33.95 7.52 16.33
N VAL A 45 -33.91 8.55 15.50
CA VAL A 45 -33.10 9.76 15.72
C VAL A 45 -33.84 10.89 16.43
N SER A 46 -35.08 10.64 16.87
CA SER A 46 -35.99 11.68 17.39
C SER A 46 -35.47 12.33 18.69
N ALA A 47 -34.87 11.54 19.58
CA ALA A 47 -34.28 12.03 20.82
C ALA A 47 -33.03 12.87 20.52
N ALA A 48 -32.13 12.35 19.71
CA ALA A 48 -30.89 13.00 19.28
C ALA A 48 -31.17 14.36 18.60
N SER A 49 -32.14 14.40 17.70
CA SER A 49 -32.52 15.62 16.94
C SER A 49 -33.02 16.79 17.83
N ARG A 50 -33.44 16.51 19.06
CA ARG A 50 -33.92 17.53 20.00
C ARG A 50 -32.84 17.99 21.00
N MET A 51 -31.66 17.39 20.99
CA MET A 51 -30.59 17.74 21.90
C MET A 51 -30.00 19.13 21.60
N PRO A 52 -29.55 19.86 22.63
CA PRO A 52 -28.98 21.19 22.46
C PRO A 52 -27.77 21.16 21.51
N GLY A 53 -27.76 22.09 20.55
CA GLY A 53 -26.67 22.22 19.58
C GLY A 53 -26.73 21.24 18.40
N VAL A 54 -27.67 20.30 18.38
CA VAL A 54 -27.87 19.42 17.23
C VAL A 54 -28.57 20.18 16.11
N VAL A 55 -27.98 20.12 14.92
CA VAL A 55 -28.47 20.77 13.69
C VAL A 55 -29.31 19.83 12.84
N GLY A 56 -29.02 18.52 12.92
CA GLY A 56 -29.79 17.49 12.23
C GLY A 56 -29.25 16.09 12.47
N ALA A 57 -30.08 15.11 12.19
CA ALA A 57 -29.73 13.69 12.23
C ALA A 57 -30.42 12.95 11.09
N TRP A 58 -29.73 12.01 10.43
CA TRP A 58 -30.21 11.32 9.23
C TRP A 58 -29.95 9.82 9.31
N THR A 59 -30.86 9.05 8.72
CA THR A 59 -30.77 7.60 8.52
C THR A 59 -30.77 7.29 7.02
N PHE A 60 -30.77 6.00 6.66
CA PHE A 60 -30.83 5.56 5.26
C PHE A 60 -31.92 6.27 4.46
N GLY A 61 -31.58 6.69 3.24
CA GLY A 61 -32.49 7.36 2.31
C GLY A 61 -32.80 8.83 2.63
N GLN A 62 -32.27 9.39 3.74
CA GLN A 62 -32.56 10.77 4.16
C GLN A 62 -31.45 11.78 3.77
N LEU A 63 -30.32 11.32 3.25
CA LEU A 63 -29.20 12.17 2.83
C LEU A 63 -29.37 12.80 1.44
N GLY A 64 -30.47 12.51 0.74
CA GLY A 64 -30.72 13.05 -0.60
C GLY A 64 -29.69 12.61 -1.64
N LEU A 65 -29.18 11.40 -1.51
CA LEU A 65 -28.20 10.83 -2.43
C LEU A 65 -28.88 10.37 -3.74
N ALA A 66 -28.16 10.46 -4.84
CA ALA A 66 -28.55 9.87 -6.12
C ALA A 66 -28.30 8.34 -6.13
N ASP A 67 -27.33 7.87 -5.35
CA ASP A 67 -27.06 6.45 -5.09
C ASP A 67 -26.68 6.29 -3.59
N ASP A 68 -27.54 5.62 -2.83
CA ASP A 68 -27.35 5.36 -1.39
C ASP A 68 -26.27 4.31 -1.10
N TYR A 69 -25.59 3.81 -2.14
CA TYR A 69 -24.56 2.78 -2.03
C TYR A 69 -23.23 3.27 -2.57
N MET A 70 -22.16 2.85 -1.90
CA MET A 70 -20.82 3.10 -2.40
C MET A 70 -20.61 2.48 -3.78
N PRO A 71 -19.84 3.14 -4.67
CA PRO A 71 -19.50 2.60 -5.97
C PRO A 71 -18.86 1.21 -5.85
N ASP A 72 -19.26 0.31 -6.74
CA ASP A 72 -18.61 -0.97 -6.89
C ASP A 72 -17.15 -0.78 -7.31
N PRO A 73 -16.18 -1.34 -6.58
CA PRO A 73 -14.76 -1.23 -6.93
C PRO A 73 -14.41 -1.98 -8.24
N ASN A 74 -15.25 -2.92 -8.66
CA ASN A 74 -15.15 -3.62 -9.93
C ASN A 74 -16.49 -3.64 -10.67
N PRO A 75 -16.81 -2.61 -11.47
CA PRO A 75 -18.10 -2.51 -12.15
C PRO A 75 -18.33 -3.60 -13.22
N LYS A 76 -17.30 -4.35 -13.59
CA LYS A 76 -17.42 -5.48 -14.53
C LYS A 76 -17.81 -6.79 -13.87
N GLN A 77 -17.78 -6.85 -12.55
CA GLN A 77 -18.11 -8.03 -11.76
C GLN A 77 -19.36 -7.74 -10.92
N ALA A 78 -20.43 -8.49 -11.13
CA ALA A 78 -21.62 -8.38 -10.30
C ALA A 78 -21.28 -8.80 -8.86
N LEU A 79 -21.48 -7.90 -7.91
CA LEU A 79 -21.25 -8.18 -6.50
C LEU A 79 -22.55 -8.66 -5.85
N PRO A 80 -22.47 -9.68 -4.98
CA PRO A 80 -23.64 -10.17 -4.28
C PRO A 80 -24.21 -9.14 -3.29
N VAL A 81 -23.35 -8.26 -2.74
CA VAL A 81 -23.72 -7.25 -1.75
C VAL A 81 -22.99 -5.94 -2.00
N ARG A 82 -23.74 -4.86 -2.15
CA ARG A 82 -23.21 -3.49 -2.23
C ARG A 82 -23.14 -2.86 -0.84
N ARG A 83 -22.10 -2.12 -0.53
CA ARG A 83 -21.94 -1.39 0.73
C ARG A 83 -22.85 -0.15 0.73
N PRO A 84 -23.81 0.00 1.64
CA PRO A 84 -24.59 1.23 1.75
C PRO A 84 -23.76 2.36 2.38
N VAL A 85 -24.16 3.62 2.13
CA VAL A 85 -23.60 4.79 2.83
C VAL A 85 -24.07 4.79 4.28
N LEU A 86 -25.35 4.53 4.51
CA LEU A 86 -25.93 4.23 5.82
C LEU A 86 -26.69 2.89 5.73
N ALA A 87 -26.56 2.03 6.71
CA ALA A 87 -27.21 0.72 6.75
C ALA A 87 -28.74 0.87 6.68
N ARG A 88 -29.39 -0.03 5.92
CA ARG A 88 -30.85 0.01 5.69
C ARG A 88 -31.62 -0.95 6.59
N GLU A 89 -31.37 -2.24 6.46
CA GLU A 89 -32.15 -3.31 7.09
C GLU A 89 -31.26 -4.27 7.90
N GLU A 90 -29.96 -4.27 7.61
CA GLU A 90 -28.99 -5.17 8.21
C GLU A 90 -27.70 -4.43 8.62
N VAL A 91 -27.03 -4.95 9.64
CA VAL A 91 -25.66 -4.64 10.02
C VAL A 91 -24.82 -5.87 9.67
N ARG A 92 -23.72 -5.68 8.94
CA ARG A 92 -22.86 -6.75 8.46
C ARG A 92 -21.49 -6.78 9.12
N PHE A 93 -21.13 -5.71 9.85
CA PHE A 93 -19.97 -5.66 10.74
C PHE A 93 -20.15 -4.49 11.73
N GLU A 94 -19.42 -4.51 12.85
CA GLU A 94 -19.56 -3.52 13.94
C GLU A 94 -19.48 -2.06 13.48
N GLY A 95 -18.65 -1.79 12.47
CA GLY A 95 -18.38 -0.45 11.96
C GLY A 95 -19.40 0.09 10.95
N ASP A 96 -20.45 -0.67 10.58
CA ASP A 96 -21.48 -0.16 9.67
C ASP A 96 -22.16 1.08 10.26
N ALA A 97 -22.25 2.14 9.47
CA ALA A 97 -22.93 3.37 9.87
C ALA A 97 -24.45 3.19 9.79
N VAL A 98 -25.17 3.43 10.88
CA VAL A 98 -26.65 3.31 10.92
C VAL A 98 -27.35 4.66 10.94
N ALA A 99 -26.68 5.71 11.46
CA ALA A 99 -27.14 7.09 11.40
C ALA A 99 -25.97 8.06 11.46
N VAL A 100 -26.17 9.30 11.03
CA VAL A 100 -25.22 10.41 11.16
C VAL A 100 -25.91 11.60 11.81
N VAL A 101 -25.20 12.27 12.73
CA VAL A 101 -25.63 13.47 13.42
C VAL A 101 -24.71 14.63 13.09
N ALA A 102 -25.25 15.83 12.93
CA ALA A 102 -24.52 17.07 12.84
C ALA A 102 -24.86 17.99 14.02
N ALA A 103 -23.85 18.56 14.68
CA ALA A 103 -24.01 19.49 15.79
C ALA A 103 -22.98 20.63 15.74
N GLU A 104 -23.20 21.65 16.55
CA GLU A 104 -22.33 22.84 16.62
C GLU A 104 -20.94 22.52 17.17
N THR A 105 -20.79 21.47 17.98
CA THR A 105 -19.52 21.00 18.51
C THR A 105 -19.38 19.50 18.38
N GLU A 106 -18.15 19.00 18.39
CA GLU A 106 -17.83 17.59 18.32
C GLU A 106 -18.45 16.79 19.49
N TYR A 107 -18.39 17.34 20.71
CA TYR A 107 -18.97 16.70 21.90
C TYR A 107 -20.50 16.60 21.81
N GLN A 108 -21.18 17.66 21.33
CA GLN A 108 -22.63 17.62 21.13
C GLN A 108 -23.04 16.61 20.06
N ALA A 109 -22.23 16.49 19.00
CA ALA A 109 -22.48 15.50 17.95
C ALA A 109 -22.33 14.06 18.50
N GLN A 110 -21.28 13.82 19.30
CA GLN A 110 -21.04 12.52 19.92
C GLN A 110 -22.13 12.15 20.93
N ASP A 111 -22.47 13.04 21.85
CA ASP A 111 -23.55 12.82 22.82
C ASP A 111 -24.89 12.50 22.13
N ALA A 112 -25.18 13.20 21.04
CA ALA A 112 -26.38 12.98 20.25
C ALA A 112 -26.33 11.65 19.47
N ALA A 113 -25.17 11.25 18.94
CA ALA A 113 -25.02 9.95 18.28
C ALA A 113 -25.24 8.79 19.27
N ASP A 114 -24.77 8.95 20.52
CA ASP A 114 -24.96 7.96 21.58
C ASP A 114 -26.41 7.87 22.05
N ALA A 115 -27.18 8.96 21.94
CA ALA A 115 -28.61 9.02 22.27
C ALA A 115 -29.52 8.44 21.17
N ILE A 116 -29.02 8.04 20.01
CA ILE A 116 -29.79 7.38 18.96
C ILE A 116 -30.20 5.99 19.41
N GLU A 117 -31.51 5.72 19.42
CA GLU A 117 -32.02 4.39 19.70
C GLU A 117 -31.92 3.49 18.47
N VAL A 118 -31.30 2.32 18.65
CA VAL A 118 -31.11 1.30 17.61
C VAL A 118 -31.70 -0.02 18.09
N GLN A 119 -32.65 -0.54 17.34
CA GLN A 119 -33.24 -1.86 17.56
C GLN A 119 -32.90 -2.77 16.40
N MET A 120 -32.43 -3.98 16.70
CA MET A 120 -32.07 -5.00 15.72
C MET A 120 -32.00 -6.38 16.36
N GLU A 121 -32.17 -7.41 15.55
CA GLU A 121 -31.99 -8.80 15.96
C GLU A 121 -30.56 -9.24 15.59
N GLN A 122 -29.79 -9.62 16.61
CA GLN A 122 -28.40 -10.05 16.44
C GLN A 122 -28.33 -11.53 16.05
N PHE A 123 -27.36 -11.87 15.20
CA PHE A 123 -27.08 -13.22 14.76
C PHE A 123 -25.63 -13.58 15.07
N ALA A 124 -25.38 -14.88 15.21
CA ALA A 124 -24.00 -15.38 15.31
C ALA A 124 -23.20 -14.99 14.06
N PRO A 125 -21.91 -14.69 14.22
CA PRO A 125 -21.03 -14.42 13.08
C PRO A 125 -21.04 -15.56 12.08
N GLU A 126 -20.97 -15.21 10.80
CA GLU A 126 -20.97 -16.17 9.71
C GLU A 126 -19.78 -15.90 8.77
N ALA A 127 -19.12 -16.97 8.37
CA ALA A 127 -18.10 -16.93 7.33
C ALA A 127 -18.53 -17.84 6.16
N ALA A 128 -18.70 -17.25 4.99
CA ALA A 128 -19.12 -17.96 3.80
C ALA A 128 -18.00 -17.98 2.75
N LEU A 129 -17.49 -19.18 2.42
CA LEU A 129 -16.53 -19.37 1.35
C LEU A 129 -17.28 -19.44 0.01
N LEU A 130 -16.91 -18.57 -0.92
CA LEU A 130 -17.42 -18.62 -2.29
C LEU A 130 -16.60 -19.57 -3.16
N PRO A 131 -17.15 -20.04 -4.29
CA PRO A 131 -16.37 -20.74 -5.31
C PRO A 131 -15.14 -19.93 -5.73
N ALA A 132 -14.07 -20.61 -6.10
CA ALA A 132 -12.87 -19.96 -6.59
C ALA A 132 -13.20 -19.03 -7.77
N GLN A 133 -12.80 -17.76 -7.67
CA GLN A 133 -13.05 -16.74 -8.68
C GLN A 133 -11.80 -16.41 -9.48
N HIS A 134 -10.62 -16.69 -8.93
CA HIS A 134 -9.33 -16.41 -9.56
C HIS A 134 -8.49 -17.66 -9.61
N VAL A 135 -8.06 -18.03 -10.82
CA VAL A 135 -7.09 -19.09 -11.05
C VAL A 135 -5.94 -18.51 -11.85
N ARG A 136 -4.73 -18.60 -11.28
CA ARG A 136 -3.49 -18.26 -11.98
C ARG A 136 -2.78 -19.56 -12.30
N LYS A 137 -2.48 -19.79 -13.59
CA LYS A 137 -1.86 -21.03 -14.04
C LYS A 137 -0.82 -20.75 -15.12
N SER A 138 0.33 -21.41 -15.02
CA SER A 138 1.32 -21.55 -16.08
C SER A 138 1.87 -22.96 -16.12
N GLY A 139 2.26 -23.41 -17.31
CA GLY A 139 2.77 -24.76 -17.55
C GLY A 139 1.75 -25.87 -17.31
N ASP A 140 2.21 -27.10 -17.48
CA ASP A 140 1.45 -28.31 -17.17
C ASP A 140 1.60 -28.68 -15.68
N SER A 141 0.97 -29.76 -15.23
CA SER A 141 1.13 -30.20 -13.85
C SER A 141 2.59 -30.59 -13.57
N ALA A 142 3.01 -30.54 -12.29
CA ALA A 142 4.35 -30.94 -11.86
C ALA A 142 4.68 -32.46 -12.12
N GLY A 143 3.79 -33.16 -12.83
CA GLY A 143 3.95 -34.54 -13.22
C GLY A 143 4.21 -35.48 -12.03
N GLU A 144 5.03 -36.52 -12.24
CA GLU A 144 5.47 -37.48 -11.22
C GLU A 144 6.76 -36.99 -10.53
N ALA A 145 6.80 -35.75 -10.05
CA ALA A 145 7.95 -35.24 -9.32
C ALA A 145 8.24 -36.13 -8.07
N PRO A 146 9.49 -36.57 -7.85
CA PRO A 146 9.82 -37.53 -6.80
C PRO A 146 9.75 -36.96 -5.39
N VAL A 147 9.84 -35.66 -5.24
CA VAL A 147 9.77 -34.99 -3.94
C VAL A 147 8.61 -34.02 -3.94
N ARG A 148 7.74 -34.14 -2.94
CA ARG A 148 6.60 -33.26 -2.73
C ARG A 148 6.53 -32.87 -1.26
N VAL A 149 6.23 -31.61 -1.00
CA VAL A 149 6.00 -31.08 0.34
C VAL A 149 4.71 -30.27 0.30
N ARG A 150 3.79 -30.56 1.22
CA ARG A 150 2.53 -29.83 1.36
C ARG A 150 2.41 -29.27 2.75
N GLU A 151 2.08 -27.99 2.83
CA GLU A 151 1.90 -27.27 4.09
C GLU A 151 0.61 -26.43 4.07
N LYS A 152 0.02 -26.31 5.25
CA LYS A 152 -1.04 -25.34 5.49
C LYS A 152 -0.44 -24.16 6.24
N LEU A 153 -0.61 -22.97 5.68
CA LEU A 153 -0.05 -21.77 6.23
C LEU A 153 -1.18 -20.76 6.50
N THR A 154 -0.94 -19.82 7.42
CA THR A 154 -1.91 -18.77 7.75
C THR A 154 -1.21 -17.43 7.88
N MET A 155 -1.82 -16.39 7.36
CA MET A 155 -1.41 -15.02 7.61
C MET A 155 -2.54 -14.26 8.26
N ALA A 156 -2.26 -13.65 9.42
CA ALA A 156 -3.25 -12.95 10.21
C ALA A 156 -3.78 -11.69 9.52
N ARG A 157 -4.94 -11.25 9.97
CA ARG A 157 -5.54 -9.98 9.57
C ARG A 157 -4.81 -8.82 10.23
N ILE A 158 -4.54 -7.75 9.48
CA ILE A 158 -3.83 -6.57 9.94
C ILE A 158 -4.57 -5.28 9.62
N CYS A 159 -4.26 -4.22 10.40
CA CYS A 159 -4.71 -2.85 10.19
C CYS A 159 -3.62 -1.98 9.54
N GLY A 160 -4.00 -0.85 8.95
CA GLY A 160 -3.03 0.07 8.31
C GLY A 160 -2.18 0.88 9.28
N GLY A 161 -2.60 1.04 10.53
CA GLY A 161 -1.83 1.66 11.60
C GLY A 161 -1.38 3.11 11.39
N ALA A 162 -2.03 3.88 10.49
CA ALA A 162 -1.67 5.27 10.24
C ALA A 162 -1.83 6.15 11.50
N MET A 163 -0.86 7.04 11.77
CA MET A 163 -0.92 7.96 12.92
C MET A 163 -2.07 8.96 12.82
N GLU A 164 -2.35 9.48 11.64
CA GLU A 164 -3.54 10.27 11.37
C GLU A 164 -4.73 9.35 11.15
N PRO A 165 -5.81 9.40 11.99
CA PRO A 165 -7.08 8.77 11.69
C PRO A 165 -7.71 9.38 10.43
N ARG A 166 -8.74 8.73 9.87
CA ARG A 166 -9.47 9.31 8.74
C ARG A 166 -10.18 10.60 9.13
N ALA A 167 -10.12 11.58 8.25
CA ALA A 167 -10.76 12.87 8.43
C ALA A 167 -11.29 13.42 7.11
N VAL A 168 -12.35 14.21 7.20
CA VAL A 168 -12.94 14.93 6.07
C VAL A 168 -13.52 16.26 6.50
N PHE A 169 -13.33 17.25 5.65
CA PHE A 169 -14.03 18.53 5.64
C PHE A 169 -14.75 18.69 4.32
N ALA A 170 -16.00 19.12 4.33
CA ALA A 170 -16.81 19.36 3.13
C ALA A 170 -17.54 20.69 3.24
N GLU A 171 -17.58 21.45 2.14
CA GLU A 171 -18.28 22.72 2.04
C GLU A 171 -19.03 22.82 0.71
N TRP A 172 -20.32 23.04 0.79
CA TRP A 172 -21.18 23.28 -0.37
C TRP A 172 -21.33 24.78 -0.62
N ASN A 173 -20.90 25.23 -1.79
CA ASN A 173 -21.13 26.58 -2.27
C ASN A 173 -22.43 26.64 -3.08
N GLU A 174 -23.48 27.20 -2.49
CA GLU A 174 -24.80 27.30 -3.11
C GLU A 174 -24.81 28.20 -4.35
N SER A 175 -24.02 29.27 -4.38
CA SER A 175 -24.01 30.22 -5.50
C SER A 175 -23.35 29.63 -6.75
N GLU A 176 -22.33 28.80 -6.56
CA GLU A 176 -21.55 28.16 -7.62
C GLU A 176 -22.04 26.73 -7.88
N GLN A 177 -22.95 26.20 -7.06
CA GLN A 177 -23.38 24.80 -7.07
C GLN A 177 -22.18 23.83 -7.04
N THR A 178 -21.17 24.16 -6.24
CA THR A 178 -19.88 23.45 -6.18
C THR A 178 -19.63 22.89 -4.80
N LEU A 179 -19.23 21.64 -4.72
CA LEU A 179 -18.76 20.96 -3.53
C LEU A 179 -17.24 21.08 -3.44
N PHE A 180 -16.76 21.69 -2.38
CA PHE A 180 -15.36 21.66 -1.98
C PHE A 180 -15.18 20.58 -0.89
N ILE A 181 -14.24 19.65 -1.07
CA ILE A 181 -13.95 18.60 -0.10
C ILE A 181 -12.46 18.45 0.11
N ARG A 182 -12.05 18.40 1.37
CA ARG A 182 -10.70 18.07 1.82
C ARG A 182 -10.76 16.79 2.67
N ALA A 183 -9.98 15.76 2.32
CA ALA A 183 -10.00 14.51 3.02
C ALA A 183 -8.61 13.90 3.16
N SER A 184 -8.39 13.11 4.22
CA SER A 184 -7.23 12.25 4.32
C SER A 184 -7.43 11.01 3.42
N VAL A 185 -7.09 11.14 2.14
CA VAL A 185 -7.31 10.10 1.11
C VAL A 185 -6.10 9.94 0.19
N GLY A 186 -5.85 8.73 -0.26
CA GLY A 186 -4.73 8.42 -1.14
C GLY A 186 -4.93 8.74 -2.62
N GLY A 187 -6.09 9.32 -3.01
CA GLY A 187 -6.39 9.71 -4.38
C GLY A 187 -7.59 10.63 -4.49
N VAL A 188 -7.37 11.88 -4.90
CA VAL A 188 -8.42 12.91 -4.99
C VAL A 188 -9.39 12.68 -6.14
N HIS A 189 -8.93 12.12 -7.26
CA HIS A 189 -9.79 11.88 -8.42
C HIS A 189 -10.82 10.76 -8.14
N ILE A 190 -10.41 9.68 -7.47
CA ILE A 190 -11.35 8.61 -7.08
C ILE A 190 -12.35 9.11 -6.02
N LEU A 191 -11.93 10.01 -5.13
CA LEU A 191 -12.83 10.66 -4.19
C LEU A 191 -13.85 11.52 -4.94
N ARG A 192 -13.41 12.40 -5.84
CA ARG A 192 -14.27 13.23 -6.69
C ARG A 192 -15.30 12.39 -7.43
N ASP A 193 -14.84 11.34 -8.14
CA ASP A 193 -15.71 10.50 -8.96
C ASP A 193 -16.74 9.72 -8.12
N THR A 194 -16.35 9.30 -6.90
CA THR A 194 -17.28 8.69 -5.93
C THR A 194 -18.37 9.67 -5.51
N LEU A 195 -17.99 10.89 -5.16
CA LEU A 195 -18.93 11.93 -4.75
C LEU A 195 -19.86 12.35 -5.91
N CYS A 196 -19.32 12.48 -7.12
CA CYS A 196 -20.14 12.75 -8.31
C CYS A 196 -21.24 11.70 -8.47
N ARG A 197 -20.90 10.42 -8.33
CA ARG A 197 -21.85 9.33 -8.44
C ARG A 197 -22.89 9.33 -7.31
N CYS A 198 -22.43 9.40 -6.05
CA CYS A 198 -23.35 9.33 -4.91
C CYS A 198 -24.26 10.56 -4.80
N LEU A 199 -23.78 11.76 -5.16
CA LEU A 199 -24.54 13.01 -5.06
C LEU A 199 -25.25 13.42 -6.35
N GLY A 200 -24.98 12.75 -7.47
CA GLY A 200 -25.54 13.11 -8.78
C GLY A 200 -24.95 14.43 -9.31
N LEU A 201 -23.66 14.67 -9.10
CA LEU A 201 -22.98 15.89 -9.54
C LEU A 201 -22.01 15.60 -10.70
N ASP A 202 -21.84 16.60 -11.56
CA ASP A 202 -20.78 16.56 -12.57
C ASP A 202 -19.40 16.87 -11.97
N ARG A 203 -18.34 16.35 -12.60
CA ARG A 203 -16.95 16.56 -12.15
C ARG A 203 -16.55 18.04 -12.00
N ALA A 204 -17.12 18.91 -12.83
CA ALA A 204 -16.88 20.35 -12.77
C ALA A 204 -17.37 21.00 -11.47
N HIS A 205 -18.32 20.35 -10.79
CA HIS A 205 -18.95 20.82 -9.56
C HIS A 205 -18.39 20.15 -8.29
N VAL A 206 -17.28 19.39 -8.39
CA VAL A 206 -16.63 18.76 -7.23
C VAL A 206 -15.13 19.01 -7.27
N VAL A 207 -14.64 19.75 -6.27
CA VAL A 207 -13.22 20.00 -6.04
C VAL A 207 -12.75 19.20 -4.85
N ALA A 208 -11.90 18.19 -5.09
CA ALA A 208 -11.34 17.32 -4.06
C ALA A 208 -9.86 17.62 -3.82
N LEU A 209 -9.50 17.77 -2.55
CA LEU A 209 -8.14 18.09 -2.09
C LEU A 209 -7.65 17.08 -1.06
N SER A 210 -6.36 16.77 -1.11
CA SER A 210 -5.64 15.99 -0.10
C SER A 210 -4.17 16.44 -0.13
N GLN A 211 -3.81 17.42 0.68
CA GLN A 211 -2.47 18.04 0.66
C GLN A 211 -1.48 17.23 1.51
N ASP A 212 -1.66 17.23 2.84
CA ASP A 212 -0.87 16.40 3.74
C ASP A 212 -1.71 15.26 4.28
N VAL A 213 -1.14 14.05 4.28
CA VAL A 213 -1.75 12.86 4.85
C VAL A 213 -0.79 12.23 5.83
N GLY A 214 -1.21 12.07 7.09
CA GLY A 214 -0.43 11.52 8.19
C GLY A 214 -0.31 9.99 8.17
N GLY A 215 0.04 9.46 7.01
CA GLY A 215 0.12 8.04 6.70
C GLY A 215 -1.18 7.51 6.08
N SER A 216 -1.02 6.55 5.16
CA SER A 216 -2.13 5.81 4.56
C SER A 216 -1.81 4.33 4.48
N PHE A 217 -0.62 3.98 4.03
CA PHE A 217 -0.14 2.61 3.83
C PHE A 217 -1.09 1.73 3.00
N GLY A 218 -2.00 2.39 2.25
CA GLY A 218 -3.04 1.76 1.45
C GLY A 218 -4.45 1.81 2.07
N ALA A 219 -4.59 1.90 3.38
CA ALA A 219 -5.88 1.92 4.06
C ALA A 219 -6.78 3.10 3.64
N LYS A 220 -6.19 4.23 3.27
CA LYS A 220 -6.91 5.44 2.79
C LYS A 220 -6.98 5.54 1.26
N ASN A 221 -6.65 4.48 0.52
CA ASN A 221 -6.60 4.51 -0.96
C ASN A 221 -7.96 4.40 -1.65
N HIS A 222 -9.04 4.34 -0.90
CA HIS A 222 -10.42 4.35 -1.42
C HIS A 222 -11.30 5.24 -0.56
N PRO A 223 -12.34 5.84 -1.15
CA PRO A 223 -13.31 6.63 -0.39
C PRO A 223 -14.13 5.76 0.55
N TYR A 224 -14.48 6.32 1.69
CA TYR A 224 -15.32 5.71 2.70
C TYR A 224 -16.70 6.38 2.76
N PRO A 225 -17.73 5.70 3.29
CA PRO A 225 -19.08 6.27 3.44
C PRO A 225 -19.11 7.62 4.16
N GLU A 226 -18.22 7.82 5.13
CA GLU A 226 -18.11 9.05 5.93
C GLU A 226 -17.84 10.28 5.06
N TYR A 227 -17.09 10.14 3.98
CA TYR A 227 -16.81 11.24 3.06
C TYR A 227 -18.07 11.65 2.27
N VAL A 228 -18.88 10.66 1.90
CA VAL A 228 -20.17 10.89 1.24
C VAL A 228 -21.17 11.53 2.21
N MET A 229 -21.22 11.08 3.47
CA MET A 229 -22.07 11.65 4.51
C MET A 229 -21.73 13.12 4.75
N ALA A 230 -20.44 13.45 4.92
CA ALA A 230 -20.00 14.83 5.13
C ALA A 230 -20.38 15.74 3.97
N ALA A 231 -20.19 15.29 2.73
CA ALA A 231 -20.55 16.02 1.52
C ALA A 231 -22.08 16.23 1.40
N ALA A 232 -22.87 15.20 1.66
CA ALA A 232 -24.33 15.24 1.61
C ALA A 232 -24.90 16.18 2.69
N VAL A 233 -24.41 16.08 3.94
CA VAL A 233 -24.85 16.92 5.05
C VAL A 233 -24.47 18.38 4.81
N SER A 234 -23.29 18.66 4.27
CA SER A 234 -22.88 20.03 3.91
C SER A 234 -23.83 20.62 2.86
N ARG A 235 -24.24 19.84 1.85
CA ARG A 235 -25.21 20.27 0.83
C ARG A 235 -26.60 20.53 1.42
N ILE A 236 -27.06 19.68 2.35
CA ILE A 236 -28.36 19.85 3.03
C ILE A 236 -28.36 21.10 3.90
N LEU A 237 -27.34 21.28 4.71
CA LEU A 237 -27.26 22.38 5.68
C LEU A 237 -26.80 23.69 5.07
N LYS A 238 -26.12 23.66 3.89
CA LYS A 238 -25.44 24.80 3.27
C LYS A 238 -24.41 25.42 4.21
N ARG A 239 -23.75 24.58 4.98
CA ARG A 239 -22.72 24.92 5.98
C ARG A 239 -21.51 24.03 5.81
N PRO A 240 -20.31 24.53 6.19
CA PRO A 240 -19.13 23.67 6.31
C PRO A 240 -19.37 22.53 7.30
N VAL A 241 -18.89 21.34 6.97
CA VAL A 241 -19.08 20.12 7.76
C VAL A 241 -17.73 19.44 7.95
N ARG A 242 -17.43 18.98 9.15
CA ARG A 242 -16.21 18.27 9.51
C ARG A 242 -16.53 16.98 10.23
N TRP A 243 -15.79 15.91 9.88
CA TRP A 243 -15.73 14.67 10.63
C TRP A 243 -14.27 14.21 10.79
N VAL A 244 -13.93 13.77 11.98
CA VAL A 244 -12.63 13.17 12.32
C VAL A 244 -12.88 11.92 13.13
N ALA A 245 -12.38 10.78 12.68
CA ALA A 245 -12.49 9.54 13.41
C ALA A 245 -11.66 9.59 14.72
N SER A 246 -12.20 9.05 15.79
CA SER A 246 -11.35 8.67 16.92
C SER A 246 -10.46 7.49 16.53
N ARG A 247 -9.40 7.21 17.29
CA ARG A 247 -8.53 6.05 17.03
C ARG A 247 -9.32 4.74 17.06
N THR A 248 -10.20 4.59 18.02
CA THR A 248 -11.06 3.41 18.16
C THR A 248 -12.03 3.29 17.00
N GLU A 249 -12.70 4.38 16.62
CA GLU A 249 -13.59 4.39 15.45
C GLU A 249 -12.85 4.02 14.16
N ASP A 250 -11.64 4.58 13.98
CA ASP A 250 -10.81 4.27 12.81
C ASP A 250 -10.43 2.77 12.78
N GLY A 251 -10.09 2.17 13.92
CA GLY A 251 -9.81 0.74 14.05
C GLY A 251 -10.99 -0.15 13.64
N HIS A 252 -12.20 0.19 14.08
CA HIS A 252 -13.42 -0.57 13.76
C HIS A 252 -13.90 -0.41 12.31
N THR A 253 -13.57 0.69 11.65
CA THR A 253 -14.24 1.08 10.39
C THR A 253 -13.32 1.14 9.18
N THR A 254 -12.01 1.26 9.40
CA THR A 254 -11.02 1.26 8.31
C THR A 254 -10.78 -0.16 7.81
N GLY A 255 -10.63 -0.29 6.49
CA GLY A 255 -10.39 -1.59 5.88
C GLY A 255 -9.08 -2.24 6.36
N GLN A 256 -9.10 -3.56 6.48
CA GLN A 256 -8.02 -4.41 6.98
C GLN A 256 -7.50 -5.33 5.87
N ALA A 257 -6.34 -5.99 6.05
CA ALA A 257 -5.72 -6.80 5.00
C ALA A 257 -5.15 -8.14 5.49
N HIS A 258 -4.73 -8.95 4.55
CA HIS A 258 -3.95 -10.18 4.62
C HIS A 258 -4.64 -11.45 5.16
N SER A 259 -5.76 -11.40 5.81
CA SER A 259 -6.45 -12.58 6.35
C SER A 259 -6.60 -13.71 5.31
N ALA A 260 -5.70 -14.69 5.34
CA ALA A 260 -5.65 -15.77 4.36
C ALA A 260 -5.30 -17.12 4.99
N GLU A 261 -6.03 -18.17 4.59
CA GLU A 261 -5.68 -19.57 4.81
C GLU A 261 -5.16 -20.14 3.51
N LEU A 262 -4.03 -20.82 3.57
CA LEU A 262 -3.17 -21.19 2.45
C LEU A 262 -2.90 -22.69 2.53
N ASP A 263 -3.18 -23.44 1.47
CA ASP A 263 -2.89 -24.88 1.36
C ASP A 263 -2.09 -25.10 0.10
N PHE A 264 -0.77 -25.31 0.23
CA PHE A 264 0.16 -25.35 -0.88
C PHE A 264 1.02 -26.59 -0.90
N GLU A 265 1.34 -27.04 -2.11
CA GLU A 265 2.28 -28.12 -2.40
C GLU A 265 3.36 -27.60 -3.34
N ILE A 266 4.64 -27.80 -2.96
CA ILE A 266 5.80 -27.61 -3.82
C ILE A 266 6.39 -28.95 -4.22
N ALA A 267 6.85 -29.05 -5.46
CA ALA A 267 7.40 -30.29 -6.03
C ALA A 267 8.77 -30.04 -6.68
N SER A 268 9.69 -31.00 -6.55
CA SER A 268 11.02 -30.96 -7.16
C SER A 268 11.54 -32.33 -7.57
N ASP A 269 12.65 -32.35 -8.31
CA ASP A 269 13.49 -33.52 -8.44
C ASP A 269 14.34 -33.76 -7.17
N LEU A 270 15.15 -34.83 -7.17
CA LEU A 270 16.02 -35.21 -6.05
C LEU A 270 17.19 -34.22 -5.86
N ASP A 271 17.56 -33.46 -6.89
CA ASP A 271 18.58 -32.45 -6.84
C ASP A 271 18.03 -31.08 -6.39
N GLY A 272 16.72 -31.01 -6.11
CA GLY A 272 16.03 -29.80 -5.67
C GLY A 272 15.71 -28.81 -6.78
N ARG A 273 15.71 -29.21 -8.05
CA ARG A 273 15.20 -28.38 -9.13
C ARG A 273 13.68 -28.41 -9.09
N LEU A 274 13.06 -27.23 -9.02
CA LEU A 274 11.61 -27.09 -8.90
C LEU A 274 10.91 -27.69 -10.11
N ALA A 275 9.87 -28.46 -9.86
CA ALA A 275 8.93 -28.97 -10.85
C ALA A 275 7.64 -28.17 -10.86
N GLY A 276 7.20 -27.64 -9.70
CA GLY A 276 6.01 -26.79 -9.64
C GLY A 276 5.58 -26.40 -8.23
N LEU A 277 4.66 -25.43 -8.19
CA LEU A 277 3.97 -24.97 -6.98
C LEU A 277 2.48 -24.90 -7.27
N HIS A 278 1.66 -25.56 -6.45
CA HIS A 278 0.20 -25.51 -6.57
C HIS A 278 -0.43 -25.23 -5.23
N GLY A 279 -1.56 -24.52 -5.22
CA GLY A 279 -2.26 -24.30 -3.98
C GLY A 279 -3.61 -23.65 -4.08
N ARG A 280 -4.26 -23.60 -2.92
CA ARG A 280 -5.56 -22.97 -2.73
C ARG A 280 -5.47 -21.95 -1.61
N VAL A 281 -6.17 -20.85 -1.81
CA VAL A 281 -6.23 -19.73 -0.89
C VAL A 281 -7.68 -19.42 -0.54
N ALA A 282 -8.03 -19.46 0.74
CA ALA A 282 -9.23 -18.85 1.24
C ALA A 282 -8.88 -17.42 1.70
N TRP A 283 -9.33 -16.43 0.94
CA TRP A 283 -9.02 -15.02 1.20
C TRP A 283 -10.19 -14.30 1.83
N THR A 284 -10.05 -13.81 3.06
CA THR A 284 -11.12 -13.12 3.76
C THR A 284 -11.31 -11.69 3.24
N VAL A 285 -12.47 -11.41 2.65
CA VAL A 285 -12.81 -10.11 2.05
C VAL A 285 -13.60 -9.20 2.99
N GLY A 286 -14.06 -9.70 4.13
CA GLY A 286 -14.89 -8.98 5.09
C GLY A 286 -16.37 -8.94 4.69
N ALA A 287 -17.12 -8.02 5.27
CA ALA A 287 -18.58 -7.91 5.12
C ALA A 287 -19.03 -7.52 3.70
N TYR A 288 -18.17 -6.81 2.99
CA TYR A 288 -18.44 -6.33 1.63
C TYR A 288 -17.22 -6.63 0.74
N LEU A 289 -17.50 -6.98 -0.50
CA LEU A 289 -16.44 -7.17 -1.49
C LEU A 289 -15.88 -5.79 -1.89
N GLY A 290 -14.90 -5.33 -1.14
CA GLY A 290 -14.11 -4.15 -1.46
C GLY A 290 -13.01 -4.46 -2.49
N ARG A 291 -11.93 -3.70 -2.44
CA ARG A 291 -10.73 -3.97 -3.25
C ARG A 291 -9.95 -5.22 -2.82
N GLY A 292 -10.39 -5.92 -1.78
CA GLY A 292 -9.77 -7.14 -1.27
C GLY A 292 -9.64 -8.27 -2.28
N ALA A 293 -10.55 -8.37 -3.23
CA ALA A 293 -10.44 -9.36 -4.33
C ALA A 293 -9.19 -9.15 -5.19
N PHE A 294 -8.79 -7.88 -5.42
CA PHE A 294 -7.57 -7.57 -6.17
C PHE A 294 -6.29 -7.93 -5.41
N GLN A 295 -6.31 -7.93 -4.08
CA GLN A 295 -5.16 -8.36 -3.28
C GLN A 295 -4.87 -9.85 -3.49
N ALA A 296 -5.91 -10.66 -3.54
CA ALA A 296 -5.78 -12.08 -3.76
C ALA A 296 -5.19 -12.41 -5.15
N ASP A 297 -5.59 -11.66 -6.19
CA ASP A 297 -4.98 -11.78 -7.52
C ASP A 297 -3.52 -11.31 -7.53
N SER A 298 -3.23 -10.20 -6.86
CA SER A 298 -1.85 -9.72 -6.67
C SER A 298 -0.98 -10.74 -5.92
N MET A 299 -1.52 -11.38 -4.88
CA MET A 299 -0.85 -12.47 -4.16
C MET A 299 -0.48 -13.60 -5.12
N ALA A 300 -1.45 -14.13 -5.87
CA ALA A 300 -1.25 -15.24 -6.79
C ALA A 300 -0.26 -14.88 -7.92
N ALA A 301 -0.30 -13.66 -8.42
CA ALA A 301 0.60 -13.18 -9.46
C ALA A 301 2.08 -13.06 -9.01
N HIS A 302 2.34 -12.92 -7.70
CA HIS A 302 3.68 -12.74 -7.14
C HIS A 302 4.20 -13.97 -6.36
N ALA A 303 3.38 -15.03 -6.23
CA ALA A 303 3.77 -16.22 -5.49
C ALA A 303 4.83 -17.11 -6.20
N MET A 304 5.22 -16.76 -7.42
CA MET A 304 6.41 -17.36 -8.08
C MET A 304 7.73 -16.75 -7.59
N SER A 305 7.69 -15.50 -7.10
CA SER A 305 8.87 -14.73 -6.71
C SER A 305 9.98 -14.77 -7.76
N ALA A 306 11.25 -14.94 -7.36
CA ALA A 306 12.43 -14.93 -8.21
C ALA A 306 12.76 -16.30 -8.86
N TYR A 307 11.89 -17.30 -8.75
CA TYR A 307 12.22 -18.66 -9.11
C TYR A 307 11.72 -19.09 -10.48
N ARG A 308 12.50 -19.94 -11.14
CA ARG A 308 12.03 -20.71 -12.28
C ARG A 308 11.02 -21.73 -11.80
N MET A 309 9.78 -21.58 -12.20
CA MET A 309 8.67 -22.42 -11.77
C MET A 309 7.99 -23.03 -13.00
N PRO A 310 8.39 -24.25 -13.41
CA PRO A 310 7.87 -24.86 -14.65
C PRO A 310 6.37 -25.09 -14.65
N ALA A 311 5.79 -25.44 -13.49
CA ALA A 311 4.35 -25.54 -13.31
C ALA A 311 3.90 -24.70 -12.12
N PHE A 312 2.86 -23.92 -12.32
CA PHE A 312 2.31 -23.05 -11.29
C PHE A 312 0.78 -23.04 -11.38
N GLU A 313 0.11 -23.23 -10.26
CA GLU A 313 -1.35 -23.13 -10.22
C GLU A 313 -1.82 -22.67 -8.84
N VAL A 314 -2.55 -21.55 -8.80
CA VAL A 314 -3.13 -21.00 -7.57
C VAL A 314 -4.61 -20.69 -7.80
N GLU A 315 -5.46 -21.34 -6.99
CA GLU A 315 -6.88 -21.04 -6.88
C GLU A 315 -7.15 -20.11 -5.70
N VAL A 316 -7.96 -19.08 -5.91
CA VAL A 316 -8.34 -18.14 -4.86
C VAL A 316 -9.85 -18.18 -4.67
N ALA A 317 -10.29 -18.48 -3.46
CA ALA A 317 -11.68 -18.44 -3.05
C ALA A 317 -11.92 -17.30 -2.06
N PRO A 318 -12.75 -16.30 -2.40
CA PRO A 318 -13.12 -15.25 -1.47
C PRO A 318 -13.94 -15.83 -0.31
N ARG A 319 -13.67 -15.35 0.91
CA ARG A 319 -14.45 -15.67 2.11
C ARG A 319 -15.09 -14.39 2.65
N PHE A 320 -16.41 -14.31 2.64
CA PHE A 320 -17.13 -13.28 3.38
C PHE A 320 -17.04 -13.55 4.89
N SER A 321 -17.03 -12.48 5.68
CA SER A 321 -17.04 -12.54 7.14
C SER A 321 -17.61 -11.23 7.67
N ASP A 322 -18.05 -11.23 8.92
CA ASP A 322 -18.65 -10.05 9.57
C ASP A 322 -17.58 -9.09 10.14
N ASN A 323 -16.48 -8.90 9.38
CA ASN A 323 -15.38 -7.99 9.69
C ASN A 323 -15.38 -6.79 8.72
N PRO A 324 -14.60 -5.72 9.01
CA PRO A 324 -14.41 -4.62 8.08
C PRO A 324 -14.02 -5.11 6.67
N PRO A 325 -14.47 -4.45 5.60
CA PRO A 325 -14.09 -4.82 4.23
C PRO A 325 -12.57 -4.87 4.06
N ALA A 326 -12.08 -5.81 3.28
CA ALA A 326 -10.67 -5.88 2.97
C ALA A 326 -10.22 -4.66 2.15
N ALA A 327 -9.09 -4.05 2.55
CA ALA A 327 -8.43 -2.93 1.90
C ALA A 327 -6.99 -3.29 1.55
N PHE A 328 -6.40 -2.57 0.61
CA PHE A 328 -4.95 -2.66 0.40
C PHE A 328 -4.21 -2.12 1.63
N ILE A 329 -3.24 -2.89 2.13
CA ILE A 329 -2.23 -2.43 3.06
C ILE A 329 -0.87 -2.76 2.45
N ARG A 330 0.16 -1.99 2.78
CA ARG A 330 1.49 -2.00 2.19
C ARG A 330 1.96 -3.40 1.79
N GLY A 331 2.20 -3.59 0.49
CA GLY A 331 2.45 -4.90 -0.13
C GLY A 331 1.26 -5.46 -0.92
N GLY A 332 0.01 -5.14 -0.56
CA GLY A 332 -1.17 -5.40 -1.39
C GLY A 332 -1.39 -6.88 -1.78
N GLY A 333 -1.22 -7.82 -0.85
CA GLY A 333 -1.31 -9.27 -1.09
C GLY A 333 0.05 -9.94 -1.37
N ARG A 334 1.05 -9.20 -1.88
CA ARG A 334 2.38 -9.74 -2.19
C ARG A 334 3.09 -10.35 -0.96
N PRO A 335 2.98 -9.78 0.27
CA PRO A 335 3.56 -10.42 1.45
C PRO A 335 3.03 -11.83 1.68
N VAL A 336 1.74 -12.09 1.40
CA VAL A 336 1.14 -13.42 1.52
C VAL A 336 1.71 -14.37 0.46
N GLY A 337 1.81 -13.93 -0.81
CA GLY A 337 2.42 -14.72 -1.88
C GLY A 337 3.88 -15.07 -1.64
N ASN A 338 4.64 -14.08 -1.15
CA ASN A 338 6.04 -14.26 -0.80
C ASN A 338 6.19 -15.21 0.41
N PHE A 339 5.36 -15.06 1.45
CA PHE A 339 5.33 -15.95 2.59
C PHE A 339 5.11 -17.40 2.16
N VAL A 340 4.17 -17.65 1.26
CA VAL A 340 3.93 -19.00 0.73
C VAL A 340 5.19 -19.56 0.09
N VAL A 341 5.71 -18.96 -0.97
CA VAL A 341 6.81 -19.56 -1.73
C VAL A 341 8.07 -19.70 -0.91
N GLU A 342 8.42 -18.71 -0.10
CA GLU A 342 9.65 -18.73 0.68
C GLU A 342 9.60 -19.72 1.85
N ARG A 343 8.43 -19.91 2.47
CA ARG A 343 8.21 -20.99 3.45
C ARG A 343 8.29 -22.36 2.78
N MET A 344 7.66 -22.55 1.63
CA MET A 344 7.69 -23.81 0.89
C MET A 344 9.11 -24.16 0.42
N MET A 345 9.93 -23.17 0.05
CA MET A 345 11.35 -23.37 -0.30
C MET A 345 12.15 -23.90 0.90
N ASP A 346 11.98 -23.35 2.09
CA ASP A 346 12.68 -23.84 3.30
C ASP A 346 12.21 -25.24 3.69
N ARG A 347 10.91 -25.52 3.62
CA ARG A 347 10.36 -26.85 3.89
C ARG A 347 10.86 -27.89 2.90
N LEU A 348 10.94 -27.55 1.62
CA LEU A 348 11.52 -28.40 0.57
C LEU A 348 13.01 -28.67 0.82
N ALA A 349 13.78 -27.62 1.17
CA ALA A 349 15.20 -27.73 1.50
C ALA A 349 15.44 -28.73 2.63
N ARG A 350 14.67 -28.63 3.72
CA ARG A 350 14.70 -29.59 4.84
C ARG A 350 14.38 -31.00 4.41
N ARG A 351 13.34 -31.17 3.60
CA ARG A 351 12.93 -32.51 3.09
C ARG A 351 14.01 -33.17 2.27
N LEU A 352 14.78 -32.37 1.52
CA LEU A 352 15.89 -32.84 0.67
C LEU A 352 17.22 -32.95 1.42
N GLY A 353 17.34 -32.38 2.62
CA GLY A 353 18.62 -32.26 3.32
C GLY A 353 19.61 -31.29 2.64
N ILE A 354 19.09 -30.31 1.89
CA ILE A 354 19.86 -29.26 1.18
C ILE A 354 19.79 -27.99 2.01
N ASP A 355 20.89 -27.22 2.07
CA ASP A 355 20.88 -25.89 2.70
C ASP A 355 19.87 -24.99 1.97
N PRO A 356 18.99 -24.26 2.69
CA PRO A 356 17.95 -23.42 2.08
C PRO A 356 18.51 -22.33 1.14
N ILE A 357 19.70 -21.82 1.40
CA ILE A 357 20.36 -20.84 0.53
C ILE A 357 20.80 -21.52 -0.77
N GLU A 358 21.34 -22.73 -0.68
CA GLU A 358 21.77 -23.50 -1.84
C GLU A 358 20.59 -23.93 -2.71
N LEU A 359 19.44 -24.29 -2.11
CA LEU A 359 18.22 -24.60 -2.86
C LEU A 359 17.75 -23.38 -3.69
N ARG A 360 17.84 -22.18 -3.11
CA ARG A 360 17.52 -20.93 -3.82
C ARG A 360 18.46 -20.71 -5.00
N ARG A 361 19.78 -20.84 -4.82
CA ARG A 361 20.77 -20.71 -5.90
C ARG A 361 20.45 -21.56 -7.13
N ARG A 362 20.00 -22.79 -6.91
CA ARG A 362 19.66 -23.73 -7.99
C ARG A 362 18.46 -23.31 -8.83
N ASN A 363 17.58 -22.51 -8.25
CA ASN A 363 16.26 -22.25 -8.82
C ASN A 363 16.01 -20.80 -9.22
N LEU A 364 16.92 -19.87 -8.93
CA LEU A 364 16.75 -18.47 -9.32
C LEU A 364 16.74 -18.30 -10.83
N VAL A 365 15.88 -17.39 -11.32
CA VAL A 365 15.96 -16.83 -12.68
C VAL A 365 17.25 -16.04 -12.78
N LYS A 366 17.99 -16.20 -13.88
CA LYS A 366 19.30 -15.60 -14.06
C LYS A 366 19.24 -14.39 -15.01
N PRO A 367 20.26 -13.50 -14.96
CA PRO A 367 20.32 -12.35 -15.84
C PRO A 367 20.25 -12.67 -17.34
N GLU A 368 20.86 -13.80 -17.74
CA GLU A 368 20.84 -14.28 -19.14
C GLU A 368 19.46 -14.76 -19.62
N ASP A 369 18.50 -14.96 -18.71
CA ASP A 369 17.14 -15.32 -19.04
C ASP A 369 16.24 -14.11 -19.29
N MET A 370 16.72 -12.90 -18.98
CA MET A 370 15.92 -11.68 -19.07
C MET A 370 15.79 -11.19 -20.52
N PRO A 371 14.59 -10.71 -20.92
CA PRO A 371 13.34 -10.66 -20.15
C PRO A 371 12.73 -12.06 -19.95
N TYR A 372 12.34 -12.39 -18.72
CA TYR A 372 11.83 -13.71 -18.36
C TYR A 372 10.30 -13.74 -18.37
N ASP A 373 9.74 -14.52 -19.30
CA ASP A 373 8.31 -14.80 -19.33
C ASP A 373 7.96 -15.88 -18.29
N THR A 374 7.16 -15.51 -17.30
CA THR A 374 6.73 -16.45 -16.24
C THR A 374 5.69 -17.46 -16.71
N GLY A 375 5.16 -17.30 -17.93
CA GLY A 375 4.02 -18.07 -18.42
C GLY A 375 2.68 -17.65 -17.79
N LEU A 376 2.67 -16.80 -16.78
CA LEU A 376 1.46 -16.17 -16.24
C LEU A 376 1.07 -15.00 -17.12
N ASN A 377 -0.16 -14.98 -17.57
CA ASN A 377 -0.66 -14.03 -18.57
C ASN A 377 -0.23 -12.58 -18.28
N GLY A 378 0.66 -12.07 -19.13
CA GLY A 378 1.16 -10.68 -19.09
C GLY A 378 2.25 -10.40 -18.03
N ILE A 379 2.76 -11.40 -17.32
CA ILE A 379 3.82 -11.23 -16.32
C ILE A 379 5.17 -11.61 -16.93
N VAL A 380 5.95 -10.59 -17.28
CA VAL A 380 7.30 -10.70 -17.82
C VAL A 380 8.25 -9.87 -16.97
N PHE A 381 9.25 -10.51 -16.37
CA PHE A 381 10.30 -9.79 -15.64
C PHE A 381 11.23 -9.11 -16.63
N ASP A 382 11.32 -7.77 -16.54
CA ASP A 382 12.01 -6.95 -17.53
C ASP A 382 13.52 -6.81 -17.30
N GLY A 383 14.01 -7.22 -16.14
CA GLY A 383 15.43 -7.17 -15.75
C GLY A 383 15.62 -7.61 -14.30
N GLY A 384 16.85 -7.70 -13.86
CA GLY A 384 17.24 -8.09 -12.51
C GLY A 384 18.39 -9.09 -12.49
N ASP A 385 19.20 -9.05 -11.43
CA ASP A 385 20.26 -10.03 -11.14
C ASP A 385 19.98 -10.67 -9.77
N TYR A 386 19.04 -11.61 -9.75
CA TYR A 386 18.56 -12.25 -8.51
C TYR A 386 19.65 -13.07 -7.82
N PRO A 387 20.51 -13.85 -8.54
CA PRO A 387 21.67 -14.52 -7.93
C PRO A 387 22.58 -13.54 -7.21
N ARG A 388 22.92 -12.40 -7.82
CA ARG A 388 23.78 -11.39 -7.19
C ARG A 388 23.17 -10.81 -5.91
N LEU A 389 21.86 -10.52 -5.90
CA LEU A 389 21.17 -10.03 -4.70
C LEU A 389 21.25 -11.05 -3.56
N LEU A 390 21.05 -12.34 -3.86
CA LEU A 390 21.20 -13.41 -2.88
C LEU A 390 22.60 -13.44 -2.29
N GLU A 391 23.65 -13.46 -3.14
CA GLU A 391 25.04 -13.54 -2.66
C GLU A 391 25.43 -12.32 -1.82
N LEU A 392 25.08 -11.12 -2.25
CA LEU A 392 25.35 -9.88 -1.51
C LEU A 392 24.68 -9.88 -0.12
N ALA A 393 23.44 -10.32 -0.04
CA ALA A 393 22.70 -10.36 1.22
C ALA A 393 23.26 -11.43 2.17
N VAL A 394 23.53 -12.63 1.66
CA VAL A 394 24.06 -13.77 2.44
C VAL A 394 25.48 -13.52 2.93
N GLU A 395 26.35 -12.93 2.09
CA GLU A 395 27.70 -12.52 2.47
C GLU A 395 27.64 -11.43 3.56
N ARG A 396 26.81 -10.41 3.37
CA ARG A 396 26.66 -9.34 4.35
C ARG A 396 26.11 -9.85 5.68
N ALA A 397 25.19 -10.83 5.66
CA ALA A 397 24.66 -11.45 6.87
C ALA A 397 25.65 -12.38 7.58
N ASP A 398 26.77 -12.71 6.97
CA ASP A 398 27.79 -13.66 7.45
C ASP A 398 27.18 -15.04 7.79
N ALA A 399 26.49 -15.62 6.80
CA ALA A 399 25.77 -16.89 6.97
C ALA A 399 26.71 -18.03 7.43
N GLY A 400 27.97 -18.02 7.05
CA GLY A 400 28.98 -18.98 7.49
C GLY A 400 29.15 -18.99 9.00
N SER A 401 29.34 -17.82 9.60
CA SER A 401 29.46 -17.65 11.05
C SER A 401 28.21 -18.11 11.79
N ILE A 402 27.02 -17.82 11.25
CA ILE A 402 25.76 -18.28 11.87
C ILE A 402 25.70 -19.82 11.89
N ARG A 403 26.09 -20.49 10.81
CA ARG A 403 26.15 -21.95 10.77
C ARG A 403 27.16 -22.53 11.75
N GLU A 404 28.28 -21.84 12.02
CA GLU A 404 29.27 -22.24 13.04
C GLU A 404 28.71 -22.08 14.45
N ARG A 405 28.03 -20.99 14.76
CA ARG A 405 27.36 -20.74 16.03
C ARG A 405 26.27 -21.78 16.32
N GLN A 406 25.49 -22.17 15.32
CA GLN A 406 24.51 -23.26 15.43
C GLN A 406 25.18 -24.59 15.80
N ARG A 407 26.30 -24.95 15.14
CA ARG A 407 27.06 -26.16 15.48
C ARG A 407 27.67 -26.11 16.88
N ALA A 408 27.94 -24.89 17.40
CA ALA A 408 28.37 -24.68 18.79
C ALA A 408 27.22 -24.74 19.80
N GLY A 409 25.97 -24.95 19.35
CA GLY A 409 24.78 -25.08 20.20
C GLY A 409 24.10 -23.75 20.55
N GLU A 410 24.43 -22.63 19.88
CA GLU A 410 23.73 -21.39 20.09
C GLU A 410 22.31 -21.44 19.47
N PRO A 411 21.29 -20.85 20.15
CA PRO A 411 19.91 -20.83 19.67
C PRO A 411 19.69 -19.72 18.63
N VAL A 412 20.50 -19.72 17.59
CA VAL A 412 20.47 -18.72 16.50
C VAL A 412 20.00 -19.35 15.21
N GLY A 413 19.35 -18.55 14.35
CA GLY A 413 18.92 -18.99 13.03
C GLY A 413 19.07 -17.90 11.99
N ILE A 414 19.16 -18.32 10.73
CA ILE A 414 19.22 -17.45 9.58
C ILE A 414 18.10 -17.82 8.60
N GLY A 415 17.35 -16.83 8.17
CA GLY A 415 16.27 -16.99 7.19
C GLY A 415 16.44 -16.05 6.02
N VAL A 416 16.20 -16.58 4.83
CA VAL A 416 16.32 -15.85 3.56
C VAL A 416 14.96 -15.81 2.88
N ALA A 417 14.65 -14.68 2.24
CA ALA A 417 13.51 -14.54 1.36
C ALA A 417 13.86 -13.68 0.15
N MET A 418 13.62 -14.21 -1.05
CA MET A 418 13.70 -13.47 -2.30
C MET A 418 12.37 -12.80 -2.59
N CYS A 419 12.40 -11.63 -3.20
CA CYS A 419 11.20 -10.93 -3.62
C CYS A 419 11.36 -10.33 -5.01
N VAL A 420 10.36 -10.49 -5.84
CA VAL A 420 10.19 -9.75 -7.10
C VAL A 420 8.83 -9.11 -7.07
N GLU A 421 8.79 -7.78 -7.20
CA GLU A 421 7.54 -7.01 -7.17
C GLU A 421 7.33 -6.21 -8.44
N SER A 422 6.08 -6.18 -8.92
CA SER A 422 5.68 -5.22 -9.95
C SER A 422 5.68 -3.81 -9.36
N THR A 423 6.39 -2.88 -9.98
CA THR A 423 6.31 -1.46 -9.70
C THR A 423 5.52 -0.77 -10.80
N GLY A 424 4.57 0.10 -10.41
CA GLY A 424 3.53 0.56 -11.31
C GLY A 424 2.37 -0.42 -11.42
N ILE A 425 1.24 0.14 -11.82
CA ILE A 425 -0.02 -0.60 -11.97
C ILE A 425 -0.54 -0.57 -13.41
N GLY A 426 0.29 -0.05 -14.35
CA GLY A 426 -0.05 0.01 -15.76
C GLY A 426 -1.12 1.04 -16.13
N MET A 427 -1.38 2.01 -15.26
CA MET A 427 -2.35 3.07 -15.51
C MET A 427 -1.67 4.31 -16.07
N PRO A 428 -2.28 5.02 -17.04
CA PRO A 428 -1.77 6.30 -17.50
C PRO A 428 -1.68 7.31 -16.34
N GLU A 429 -0.61 8.13 -16.34
CA GLU A 429 -0.41 9.19 -15.36
C GLU A 429 -0.07 10.50 -16.04
N PRO A 430 -0.91 11.55 -15.90
CA PRO A 430 -0.64 12.87 -16.43
C PRO A 430 0.20 13.70 -15.48
N SER A 431 0.97 14.62 -16.07
CA SER A 431 1.58 15.74 -15.35
C SER A 431 1.58 16.99 -16.22
N ARG A 432 1.86 18.12 -15.59
CA ARG A 432 1.93 19.42 -16.25
C ARG A 432 3.07 20.24 -15.64
N VAL A 433 3.85 20.91 -16.47
CA VAL A 433 4.94 21.80 -16.03
C VAL A 433 4.71 23.17 -16.65
N ALA A 434 4.59 24.19 -15.78
CA ALA A 434 4.43 25.59 -16.17
C ALA A 434 5.71 26.36 -15.82
N VAL A 435 6.29 27.07 -16.79
CA VAL A 435 7.44 27.96 -16.65
C VAL A 435 6.95 29.40 -16.69
N ARG A 436 7.26 30.17 -15.65
CA ARG A 436 6.90 31.59 -15.52
C ARG A 436 8.05 32.53 -15.90
N GLY A 437 7.72 33.77 -16.25
CA GLY A 437 8.70 34.76 -16.68
C GLY A 437 9.72 35.18 -15.61
N ASP A 438 9.43 34.96 -14.33
CA ASP A 438 10.33 35.19 -13.18
C ASP A 438 11.28 34.02 -12.90
N GLY A 439 11.24 33.00 -13.75
CA GLY A 439 12.04 31.78 -13.59
C GLY A 439 11.46 30.77 -12.62
N THR A 440 10.28 31.01 -12.04
CA THR A 440 9.58 30.00 -11.26
C THR A 440 8.99 28.92 -12.16
N VAL A 441 9.15 27.67 -11.77
CA VAL A 441 8.57 26.50 -12.44
C VAL A 441 7.58 25.84 -11.50
N VAL A 442 6.36 25.54 -11.98
CA VAL A 442 5.35 24.82 -11.21
C VAL A 442 5.08 23.49 -11.88
N ALA A 443 5.33 22.41 -11.16
CA ALA A 443 4.98 21.05 -11.57
C ALA A 443 3.67 20.62 -10.90
N PHE A 444 2.72 20.14 -11.68
CA PHE A 444 1.42 19.66 -11.23
C PHE A 444 1.33 18.15 -11.45
N VAL A 445 1.01 17.42 -10.38
CA VAL A 445 0.82 15.97 -10.40
C VAL A 445 -0.44 15.60 -9.63
N GLY A 446 -1.16 14.58 -10.10
CA GLY A 446 -2.41 14.15 -9.47
C GLY A 446 -2.24 13.21 -8.29
N SER A 447 -1.09 12.59 -8.16
CA SER A 447 -0.78 11.62 -7.11
C SER A 447 -0.70 12.30 -5.74
N THR A 448 -1.39 11.73 -4.75
CA THR A 448 -1.51 12.32 -3.42
C THR A 448 -0.30 11.98 -2.55
N PRO A 449 0.37 12.97 -1.92
CA PRO A 449 1.45 12.73 -0.97
C PRO A 449 0.91 12.09 0.33
N GLN A 450 1.67 11.12 0.88
CA GLN A 450 1.32 10.40 2.10
C GLN A 450 2.56 10.24 3.03
N GLY A 451 3.55 11.12 2.86
CA GLY A 451 4.82 11.11 3.60
C GLY A 451 6.03 10.55 2.84
N GLN A 452 5.85 10.04 1.62
CA GLN A 452 6.94 9.41 0.84
C GLN A 452 7.78 10.39 0.01
N GLY A 453 7.57 11.72 0.12
CA GLY A 453 8.43 12.74 -0.48
C GLY A 453 8.08 13.10 -1.92
N HIS A 454 6.80 13.22 -2.26
CA HIS A 454 6.35 13.57 -3.62
C HIS A 454 6.90 14.92 -4.09
N GLU A 455 6.85 15.96 -3.25
CA GLU A 455 7.37 17.28 -3.63
C GLU A 455 8.87 17.22 -3.91
N THR A 456 9.61 16.47 -3.10
CA THR A 456 11.06 16.32 -3.26
C THR A 456 11.41 15.63 -4.57
N PHE A 457 10.88 14.41 -4.83
CA PHE A 457 11.32 13.66 -6.00
C PHE A 457 10.81 14.26 -7.31
N VAL A 458 9.59 14.81 -7.34
CA VAL A 458 9.06 15.49 -8.54
C VAL A 458 9.87 16.73 -8.86
N ALA A 459 10.20 17.56 -7.84
CA ALA A 459 11.05 18.73 -8.04
C ALA A 459 12.43 18.36 -8.59
N GLN A 460 13.04 17.25 -8.10
CA GLN A 460 14.33 16.77 -8.61
C GLN A 460 14.24 16.35 -10.08
N VAL A 461 13.24 15.55 -10.44
CA VAL A 461 13.05 15.08 -11.81
C VAL A 461 12.82 16.23 -12.77
N VAL A 462 11.96 17.20 -12.40
CA VAL A 462 11.67 18.39 -13.22
C VAL A 462 12.90 19.27 -13.36
N ALA A 463 13.61 19.55 -12.26
CA ALA A 463 14.83 20.35 -12.28
C ALA A 463 15.91 19.74 -13.19
N ASP A 464 16.11 18.43 -13.10
CA ASP A 464 17.07 17.67 -13.92
C ASP A 464 16.71 17.77 -15.41
N ARG A 465 15.46 17.51 -15.78
CA ARG A 465 15.03 17.44 -17.18
C ARG A 465 14.92 18.80 -17.84
N LEU A 466 14.52 19.82 -17.06
CA LEU A 466 14.47 21.19 -17.56
C LEU A 466 15.88 21.83 -17.60
N GLY A 467 16.81 21.37 -16.76
CA GLY A 467 18.10 22.01 -16.53
C GLY A 467 17.97 23.24 -15.65
N TRP A 468 17.23 23.14 -14.55
CA TRP A 468 16.79 24.26 -13.70
C TRP A 468 17.27 24.11 -12.25
N PRO A 469 17.51 25.24 -11.53
CA PRO A 469 17.73 25.16 -10.08
C PRO A 469 16.50 24.62 -9.38
N ILE A 470 16.68 23.63 -8.53
CA ILE A 470 15.58 22.96 -7.84
C ILE A 470 14.80 23.89 -6.90
N GLU A 471 15.45 24.92 -6.37
CA GLU A 471 14.85 25.93 -5.50
C GLU A 471 13.79 26.76 -6.22
N LYS A 472 13.83 26.83 -7.53
CA LYS A 472 12.88 27.51 -8.41
C LYS A 472 11.71 26.62 -8.83
N VAL A 473 11.73 25.31 -8.48
CA VAL A 473 10.67 24.38 -8.83
C VAL A 473 9.70 24.23 -7.66
N GLU A 474 8.47 24.65 -7.84
CA GLU A 474 7.33 24.37 -6.95
C GLU A 474 6.63 23.09 -7.42
N VAL A 475 6.10 22.29 -6.48
CA VAL A 475 5.30 21.11 -6.80
C VAL A 475 3.92 21.25 -6.19
N ARG A 476 2.90 21.02 -6.98
CA ARG A 476 1.51 20.92 -6.53
C ARG A 476 1.02 19.50 -6.75
N ALA A 477 0.48 18.92 -5.69
CA ALA A 477 0.00 17.55 -5.68
C ALA A 477 -1.31 17.45 -4.88
N GLY A 478 -2.15 16.47 -5.20
CA GLY A 478 -3.35 16.19 -4.44
C GLY A 478 -4.48 17.23 -4.59
N ASP A 479 -4.58 17.90 -5.73
CA ASP A 479 -5.72 18.73 -6.11
C ASP A 479 -6.34 18.18 -7.41
N SER A 480 -7.64 17.91 -7.38
CA SER A 480 -8.37 17.35 -8.53
C SER A 480 -8.53 18.31 -9.72
N ARG A 481 -8.13 19.58 -9.58
CA ARG A 481 -8.14 20.60 -10.63
C ARG A 481 -6.82 20.63 -11.42
N ASP A 482 -5.74 20.19 -10.82
CA ASP A 482 -4.38 20.38 -11.36
C ASP A 482 -4.10 19.54 -12.59
N VAL A 483 -4.66 18.32 -12.65
CA VAL A 483 -4.59 17.42 -13.80
C VAL A 483 -5.95 16.76 -14.05
N ALA A 484 -6.17 16.30 -15.29
CA ALA A 484 -7.47 15.78 -15.72
C ALA A 484 -7.91 14.51 -14.96
N PHE A 485 -6.95 13.65 -14.66
CA PHE A 485 -7.15 12.39 -13.93
C PHE A 485 -5.85 11.98 -13.22
N SER A 486 -5.93 11.10 -12.26
CA SER A 486 -4.81 10.37 -11.67
C SER A 486 -5.36 9.18 -10.89
N PHE A 487 -4.53 8.20 -10.64
CA PHE A 487 -4.88 7.09 -9.78
C PHE A 487 -4.33 7.31 -8.35
N VAL A 488 -4.69 6.42 -7.42
CA VAL A 488 -4.22 6.49 -6.04
C VAL A 488 -2.71 6.23 -5.94
N THR A 489 -2.08 6.72 -4.88
CA THR A 489 -0.71 6.36 -4.51
C THR A 489 -0.69 4.93 -3.97
N ALA A 490 -0.31 3.97 -4.79
CA ALA A 490 -0.31 2.53 -4.48
C ALA A 490 0.63 1.75 -5.43
N GLY A 491 0.95 0.48 -5.12
CA GLY A 491 1.66 -0.42 -6.01
C GLY A 491 3.05 0.06 -6.41
N SER A 492 3.74 0.75 -5.52
CA SER A 492 5.09 1.30 -5.73
C SER A 492 5.22 2.12 -7.05
N ARG A 493 4.10 2.75 -7.50
CA ARG A 493 3.99 3.37 -8.83
C ARG A 493 4.59 4.75 -8.96
N SER A 494 4.74 5.50 -7.86
CA SER A 494 5.01 6.94 -7.94
C SER A 494 6.34 7.26 -8.63
N ALA A 495 7.42 6.56 -8.33
CA ALA A 495 8.70 6.76 -9.02
C ALA A 495 8.60 6.44 -10.51
N LEU A 496 7.97 5.33 -10.87
CA LEU A 496 7.82 4.91 -12.27
C LEU A 496 6.85 5.82 -13.03
N GLU A 497 5.59 5.91 -12.59
CA GLU A 497 4.53 6.53 -13.40
C GLU A 497 4.54 8.06 -13.26
N VAL A 498 4.57 8.60 -12.02
CA VAL A 498 4.61 10.05 -11.81
C VAL A 498 5.98 10.63 -12.19
N GLY A 499 7.07 9.91 -11.88
CA GLY A 499 8.42 10.35 -12.25
C GLY A 499 8.61 10.46 -13.75
N ASN A 500 8.23 9.43 -14.54
CA ASN A 500 8.30 9.49 -16.00
C ASN A 500 7.39 10.56 -16.61
N SER A 501 6.15 10.71 -16.10
CA SER A 501 5.24 11.76 -16.57
C SER A 501 5.83 13.16 -16.33
N ALA A 502 6.34 13.43 -15.12
CA ALA A 502 6.98 14.70 -14.79
C ALA A 502 8.24 14.97 -15.65
N ALA A 503 9.05 13.94 -15.90
CA ALA A 503 10.22 14.03 -16.79
C ALA A 503 9.82 14.40 -18.21
N MET A 504 8.76 13.77 -18.75
CA MET A 504 8.25 14.09 -20.09
C MET A 504 7.74 15.52 -20.19
N SER A 505 6.93 15.97 -19.23
CA SER A 505 6.42 17.34 -19.21
C SER A 505 7.54 18.39 -19.10
N ALA A 506 8.56 18.12 -18.26
CA ALA A 506 9.72 19.00 -18.15
C ALA A 506 10.58 19.03 -19.42
N ALA A 507 10.80 17.88 -20.04
CA ALA A 507 11.51 17.79 -21.33
C ALA A 507 10.75 18.52 -22.44
N SER A 508 9.43 18.39 -22.49
CA SER A 508 8.58 19.12 -23.45
C SER A 508 8.61 20.63 -23.20
N ALA A 509 8.55 21.09 -21.95
CA ALA A 509 8.69 22.50 -21.63
C ALA A 509 10.06 23.07 -22.08
N ARG A 510 11.15 22.31 -21.83
CA ARG A 510 12.48 22.65 -22.29
C ARG A 510 12.56 22.75 -23.81
N ARG A 511 12.02 21.79 -24.53
CA ARG A 511 11.94 21.78 -26.00
C ARG A 511 11.20 23.01 -26.52
N MET A 512 10.04 23.34 -25.95
CA MET A 512 9.27 24.54 -26.34
C MET A 512 10.04 25.83 -26.11
N LEU A 513 10.82 25.96 -25.03
CA LEU A 513 11.71 27.11 -24.82
C LEU A 513 12.78 27.22 -25.92
N LEU A 514 13.43 26.10 -26.25
CA LEU A 514 14.47 26.05 -27.28
C LEU A 514 13.90 26.38 -28.67
N GLU A 515 12.75 25.83 -29.01
CA GLU A 515 12.08 26.09 -30.30
C GLU A 515 11.71 27.58 -30.43
N ARG A 516 11.09 28.19 -29.41
CA ARG A 516 10.77 29.62 -29.39
C ARG A 516 12.01 30.53 -29.49
N ALA A 517 13.12 30.11 -28.89
CA ALA A 517 14.37 30.86 -28.94
C ALA A 517 15.12 30.67 -30.26
N ALA A 518 15.08 29.48 -30.86
CA ALA A 518 15.74 29.13 -32.10
C ALA A 518 15.31 30.06 -33.25
N ASP A 519 13.98 30.27 -33.40
CA ASP A 519 13.42 31.14 -34.41
C ASP A 519 13.87 32.62 -34.21
N ARG A 520 13.96 33.10 -33.00
CA ARG A 520 14.31 34.47 -32.68
C ARG A 520 15.82 34.75 -32.67
N LEU A 521 16.61 33.71 -32.30
CA LEU A 521 18.08 33.77 -32.33
C LEU A 521 18.68 33.33 -33.68
N GLU A 522 17.87 32.87 -34.62
CA GLU A 522 18.34 32.30 -35.88
C GLU A 522 19.48 31.28 -35.66
N ALA A 523 19.26 30.35 -34.73
CA ALA A 523 20.23 29.34 -34.31
C ALA A 523 19.53 27.97 -34.13
N ALA A 524 20.26 26.88 -34.38
CA ALA A 524 19.70 25.55 -34.22
C ALA A 524 19.43 25.27 -32.72
N PRO A 525 18.34 24.56 -32.35
CA PRO A 525 18.00 24.26 -30.95
C PRO A 525 19.13 23.59 -30.19
N GLU A 526 19.93 22.74 -30.82
CA GLU A 526 21.10 22.04 -30.27
C GLU A 526 22.26 22.97 -29.91
N ASP A 527 22.32 24.16 -30.51
CA ASP A 527 23.32 25.21 -30.24
C ASP A 527 22.86 26.15 -29.09
N LEU A 528 21.67 25.96 -28.56
CA LEU A 528 21.10 26.80 -27.52
C LEU A 528 21.29 26.20 -26.12
N VAL A 529 21.39 27.07 -25.14
CA VAL A 529 21.46 26.72 -23.72
C VAL A 529 20.31 27.40 -22.99
N VAL A 530 19.49 26.61 -22.32
CA VAL A 530 18.38 27.07 -21.49
C VAL A 530 18.87 27.35 -20.08
N GLY A 531 18.48 28.47 -19.51
CA GLY A 531 18.75 28.86 -18.13
C GLY A 531 17.63 29.69 -17.53
N VAL A 532 17.74 29.99 -16.25
CA VAL A 532 16.71 30.76 -15.48
C VAL A 532 16.48 32.16 -16.01
N GLU A 533 17.54 32.78 -16.50
CA GLU A 533 17.50 34.14 -17.07
C GLU A 533 16.94 34.18 -18.49
N GLY A 534 16.99 33.04 -19.19
CA GLY A 534 16.55 32.95 -20.58
C GLY A 534 17.28 31.86 -21.38
N VAL A 535 17.32 32.01 -22.68
CA VAL A 535 18.00 31.11 -23.61
C VAL A 535 19.07 31.86 -24.36
N SER A 536 20.27 31.31 -24.41
CA SER A 536 21.43 31.89 -25.09
C SER A 536 22.06 30.94 -26.08
N VAL A 537 22.81 31.47 -27.05
CA VAL A 537 23.62 30.68 -27.99
C VAL A 537 24.85 30.15 -27.25
N ARG A 538 25.12 28.86 -27.36
CA ARG A 538 26.27 28.19 -26.74
C ARG A 538 27.58 28.86 -27.09
N GLY A 539 28.34 29.30 -26.09
CA GLY A 539 29.60 30.02 -26.28
C GLY A 539 29.48 31.49 -26.61
N VAL A 540 28.27 32.03 -26.79
CA VAL A 540 28.00 33.46 -27.07
C VAL A 540 26.91 33.97 -26.10
N PRO A 541 27.19 34.18 -24.82
CA PRO A 541 26.16 34.52 -23.80
C PRO A 541 25.42 35.81 -24.11
N ASP A 542 26.08 36.79 -24.73
CA ASP A 542 25.46 38.07 -25.10
C ASP A 542 24.39 37.92 -26.21
N ARG A 543 24.37 36.81 -26.92
CA ARG A 543 23.31 36.46 -27.84
C ARG A 543 22.26 35.63 -27.17
N SER A 544 21.36 36.30 -26.43
CA SER A 544 20.37 35.68 -25.58
C SER A 544 19.01 36.36 -25.70
N ILE A 545 17.96 35.64 -25.27
CA ILE A 545 16.60 36.16 -25.11
C ILE A 545 16.20 35.90 -23.66
N ALA A 546 15.69 36.94 -23.01
CA ALA A 546 15.23 36.84 -21.63
C ALA A 546 14.03 35.89 -21.48
N LEU A 547 13.97 35.18 -20.38
CA LEU A 547 12.94 34.17 -20.14
C LEU A 547 11.53 34.72 -20.25
N HIS A 548 11.27 35.90 -19.65
CA HIS A 548 9.95 36.53 -19.68
C HIS A 548 9.47 36.86 -21.11
N GLU A 549 10.41 37.15 -22.03
CA GLU A 549 10.08 37.38 -23.42
C GLU A 549 9.73 36.07 -24.18
N LEU A 550 10.32 34.95 -23.76
CA LEU A 550 10.06 33.63 -24.35
C LEU A 550 8.76 33.02 -23.88
N VAL A 551 8.44 33.18 -22.59
CA VAL A 551 7.27 32.54 -22.00
C VAL A 551 6.00 33.42 -22.12
N GLY A 552 6.12 34.75 -22.25
CA GLY A 552 4.96 35.67 -22.29
C GLY A 552 4.09 35.52 -21.04
N ASP A 553 2.78 35.27 -21.22
CA ASP A 553 1.83 35.02 -20.13
C ASP A 553 2.05 33.65 -19.43
N GLY A 554 2.96 32.85 -19.90
CA GLY A 554 3.36 31.54 -19.39
C GLY A 554 3.60 30.53 -20.49
N LEU A 555 4.50 29.59 -20.23
CA LEU A 555 4.72 28.42 -21.08
C LEU A 555 4.31 27.20 -20.27
N GLU A 556 3.43 26.38 -20.84
CA GLU A 556 2.94 25.18 -20.18
C GLU A 556 3.08 23.97 -21.11
N ALA A 557 3.62 22.88 -20.58
CA ALA A 557 3.69 21.60 -21.23
C ALA A 557 2.97 20.56 -20.37
N ALA A 558 2.14 19.72 -21.00
CA ALA A 558 1.41 18.65 -20.37
C ALA A 558 1.62 17.36 -21.14
N GLU A 559 2.00 16.32 -20.42
CA GLU A 559 2.25 14.98 -20.99
C GLU A 559 1.56 13.91 -20.15
N VAL A 560 1.37 12.74 -20.75
CA VAL A 560 0.82 11.57 -20.10
C VAL A 560 1.79 10.41 -20.28
N TRP A 561 2.31 9.88 -19.18
CA TRP A 561 3.02 8.62 -19.21
C TRP A 561 2.03 7.47 -19.31
N ASP A 562 2.21 6.59 -20.28
CA ASP A 562 1.40 5.39 -20.48
C ASP A 562 2.33 4.18 -20.68
N SER A 563 2.41 3.33 -19.68
CA SER A 563 3.18 2.09 -19.72
C SER A 563 2.48 0.98 -20.55
N LYS A 564 1.29 1.26 -21.10
CA LYS A 564 0.46 0.31 -21.87
C LYS A 564 0.19 -1.00 -21.13
N GLY A 565 -0.09 -0.90 -19.83
CA GLY A 565 -0.39 -2.03 -18.97
C GLY A 565 0.83 -2.82 -18.51
N LYS A 566 2.07 -2.37 -18.78
CA LYS A 566 3.29 -3.04 -18.35
C LYS A 566 3.80 -2.48 -17.03
N ALA A 567 4.29 -3.35 -16.15
CA ALA A 567 5.02 -2.99 -14.94
C ALA A 567 6.52 -3.07 -15.18
N ALA A 568 7.31 -2.29 -14.47
CA ALA A 568 8.73 -2.54 -14.27
C ALA A 568 8.91 -3.36 -12.98
N TRP A 569 9.88 -4.25 -12.94
CA TRP A 569 10.02 -5.22 -11.85
C TRP A 569 11.20 -4.86 -10.96
N ALA A 570 10.92 -4.52 -9.70
CA ALA A 570 11.94 -4.39 -8.66
C ALA A 570 12.18 -5.75 -7.99
N SER A 571 13.37 -5.93 -7.42
CA SER A 571 13.71 -7.17 -6.75
C SER A 571 14.50 -6.92 -5.47
N SER A 572 14.41 -7.86 -4.52
CA SER A 572 15.18 -7.82 -3.29
C SER A 572 15.46 -9.21 -2.74
N CYS A 573 16.52 -9.30 -1.93
CA CYS A 573 16.80 -10.42 -1.05
C CYS A 573 16.86 -9.90 0.38
N HIS A 574 16.05 -10.46 1.26
CA HIS A 574 16.04 -10.17 2.69
C HIS A 574 16.66 -11.32 3.47
N VAL A 575 17.53 -10.99 4.41
CA VAL A 575 18.15 -11.97 5.32
C VAL A 575 17.94 -11.53 6.75
N ALA A 576 17.27 -12.37 7.53
CA ALA A 576 17.06 -12.20 8.97
C ALA A 576 18.00 -13.13 9.74
N VAL A 577 18.63 -12.62 10.81
CA VAL A 577 19.36 -13.42 11.81
C VAL A 577 18.69 -13.20 13.15
N VAL A 578 18.22 -14.27 13.77
CA VAL A 578 17.52 -14.22 15.03
C VAL A 578 18.16 -15.11 16.09
N ARG A 579 17.91 -14.78 17.37
CA ARG A 579 18.18 -15.64 18.51
C ARG A 579 16.88 -15.92 19.25
N ILE A 580 16.69 -17.15 19.68
CA ILE A 580 15.50 -17.56 20.44
C ILE A 580 15.85 -17.73 21.91
N ASP A 581 15.00 -17.21 22.77
CA ASP A 581 14.96 -17.56 24.19
C ASP A 581 13.97 -18.73 24.37
N ALA A 582 14.51 -19.90 24.68
CA ALA A 582 13.71 -21.12 24.82
C ALA A 582 12.80 -21.13 26.06
N GLU A 583 13.09 -20.30 27.08
CA GLU A 583 12.29 -20.25 28.30
C GLU A 583 11.02 -19.41 28.10
N THR A 584 11.13 -18.32 27.36
CA THR A 584 10.04 -17.35 27.17
C THR A 584 9.38 -17.42 25.79
N GLY A 585 10.02 -18.04 24.81
CA GLY A 585 9.63 -17.95 23.40
C GLY A 585 9.97 -16.59 22.77
N GLY A 586 10.76 -15.77 23.45
CA GLY A 586 11.19 -14.47 22.95
C GLY A 586 12.12 -14.62 21.72
N VAL A 587 11.95 -13.75 20.76
CA VAL A 587 12.80 -13.67 19.54
C VAL A 587 13.53 -12.35 19.54
N GLU A 588 14.85 -12.42 19.49
CA GLU A 588 15.73 -11.28 19.37
C GLU A 588 16.26 -11.19 17.93
N MET A 589 15.92 -10.11 17.22
CA MET A 589 16.56 -9.80 15.95
C MET A 589 18.01 -9.39 16.20
N GLN A 590 18.97 -10.13 15.67
CA GLN A 590 20.41 -9.84 15.80
C GLN A 590 20.95 -9.08 14.59
N ARG A 591 20.45 -9.36 13.40
CA ARG A 591 20.85 -8.71 12.15
C ARG A 591 19.71 -8.77 11.13
N TYR A 592 19.60 -7.75 10.31
CA TYR A 592 18.71 -7.76 9.15
C TYR A 592 19.41 -7.11 7.96
N VAL A 593 19.35 -7.76 6.80
CA VAL A 593 19.99 -7.28 5.56
C VAL A 593 18.96 -7.21 4.46
N ILE A 594 18.96 -6.13 3.70
CA ILE A 594 18.14 -5.95 2.49
C ILE A 594 19.07 -5.60 1.33
N ALA A 595 19.32 -6.56 0.44
CA ALA A 595 19.92 -6.27 -0.85
C ALA A 595 18.78 -6.08 -1.86
N HIS A 596 18.77 -4.95 -2.57
CA HIS A 596 17.63 -4.61 -3.44
C HIS A 596 18.08 -3.95 -4.75
N ASP A 597 17.25 -4.10 -5.77
CA ASP A 597 17.30 -3.40 -7.04
C ASP A 597 15.95 -2.69 -7.30
N SER A 598 15.95 -1.39 -7.19
CA SER A 598 14.82 -0.52 -7.54
C SER A 598 15.15 0.41 -8.71
N GLY A 599 16.07 -0.02 -9.60
CA GLY A 599 16.57 0.78 -10.70
C GLY A 599 17.28 2.04 -10.23
N ARG A 600 17.31 3.06 -11.08
CA ARG A 600 17.98 4.33 -10.79
C ARG A 600 17.27 5.09 -9.65
N PRO A 601 17.96 5.37 -8.52
CA PRO A 601 17.39 6.12 -7.42
C PRO A 601 17.17 7.59 -7.80
N ILE A 602 15.97 8.13 -7.59
CA ILE A 602 15.72 9.57 -7.75
C ILE A 602 16.31 10.32 -6.55
N ASN A 603 16.04 9.83 -5.33
CA ASN A 603 16.55 10.39 -4.09
C ASN A 603 16.93 9.26 -3.11
N PRO A 604 18.23 9.04 -2.83
CA PRO A 604 18.66 7.98 -1.91
C PRO A 604 18.04 8.07 -0.52
N LEU A 605 17.91 9.27 0.06
CA LEU A 605 17.34 9.45 1.40
C LEU A 605 15.88 8.98 1.49
N THR A 606 15.05 9.35 0.49
CA THR A 606 13.65 8.91 0.48
C THR A 606 13.52 7.43 0.17
N LEU A 607 14.41 6.89 -0.67
CA LEU A 607 14.46 5.46 -0.99
C LEU A 607 14.80 4.65 0.27
N GLU A 608 15.88 4.99 0.99
CA GLU A 608 16.24 4.37 2.26
C GLU A 608 15.10 4.46 3.27
N GLY A 609 14.47 5.64 3.41
CA GLY A 609 13.32 5.85 4.29
C GLY A 609 12.13 4.93 3.95
N GLN A 610 11.92 4.59 2.66
CA GLN A 610 10.89 3.62 2.27
C GLN A 610 11.27 2.19 2.67
N LEU A 611 12.53 1.81 2.56
CA LEU A 611 13.02 0.48 2.97
C LEU A 611 12.96 0.30 4.49
N HIS A 612 13.43 1.28 5.26
CA HIS A 612 13.36 1.26 6.73
C HIS A 612 11.91 1.19 7.24
N GLY A 613 11.04 2.07 6.73
CA GLY A 613 9.62 2.04 7.09
C GLY A 613 8.89 0.78 6.59
N GLY A 614 9.35 0.21 5.47
CA GLY A 614 8.89 -1.09 4.97
C GLY A 614 9.27 -2.23 5.89
N TYR A 615 10.53 -2.26 6.33
CA TYR A 615 11.02 -3.23 7.31
C TYR A 615 10.22 -3.18 8.62
N ALA A 616 9.97 -1.98 9.15
CA ALA A 616 9.16 -1.82 10.37
C ALA A 616 7.77 -2.45 10.22
N HIS A 617 7.06 -2.16 9.12
CA HIS A 617 5.76 -2.79 8.85
C HIS A 617 5.87 -4.30 8.68
N GLY A 618 6.83 -4.78 7.89
CA GLY A 618 7.04 -6.21 7.70
C GLY A 618 7.34 -6.95 9.00
N LEU A 619 8.11 -6.33 9.90
CA LEU A 619 8.39 -6.88 11.23
C LEU A 619 7.11 -6.93 12.09
N GLY A 620 6.25 -5.90 11.97
CA GLY A 620 4.90 -5.92 12.55
C GLY A 620 4.11 -7.14 12.10
N TYR A 621 4.02 -7.37 10.80
CA TYR A 621 3.32 -8.55 10.23
C TYR A 621 3.92 -9.88 10.66
N ALA A 622 5.25 -9.93 10.83
CA ALA A 622 5.96 -11.14 11.20
C ALA A 622 5.80 -11.53 12.66
N MET A 623 5.73 -10.56 13.59
CA MET A 623 5.92 -10.82 15.02
C MET A 623 4.90 -10.15 15.97
N PHE A 624 4.17 -9.10 15.55
CA PHE A 624 3.46 -8.24 16.50
C PHE A 624 1.99 -7.97 16.14
N GLU A 625 1.70 -7.70 14.88
CA GLU A 625 0.43 -7.13 14.45
C GLU A 625 -0.60 -8.21 14.13
N GLU A 626 -1.74 -8.16 14.82
CA GLU A 626 -2.89 -9.01 14.55
C GLU A 626 -4.19 -8.28 14.90
N ALA A 627 -5.13 -8.21 13.97
CA ALA A 627 -6.49 -7.75 14.21
C ALA A 627 -7.27 -8.91 14.87
N LEU A 628 -7.39 -8.86 16.18
CA LEU A 628 -8.02 -9.91 16.98
C LEU A 628 -9.54 -9.74 17.03
N TYR A 629 -10.24 -10.86 16.91
CA TYR A 629 -11.70 -10.93 17.05
C TYR A 629 -12.08 -11.99 18.09
N SER A 630 -13.09 -11.67 18.93
CA SER A 630 -13.66 -12.66 19.83
C SER A 630 -14.43 -13.75 19.04
N PRO A 631 -14.75 -14.90 19.69
CA PRO A 631 -15.61 -15.92 19.07
C PRO A 631 -16.98 -15.37 18.64
N ASP A 632 -17.48 -14.33 19.30
CA ASP A 632 -18.73 -13.64 18.96
C ASP A 632 -18.57 -12.63 17.81
N GLY A 633 -17.36 -12.51 17.21
CA GLY A 633 -17.05 -11.65 16.07
C GLY A 633 -16.74 -10.20 16.41
N ASN A 634 -16.66 -9.82 17.70
CA ASN A 634 -16.33 -8.46 18.11
C ASN A 634 -14.84 -8.18 18.00
N PHE A 635 -14.48 -7.00 17.48
CA PHE A 635 -13.09 -6.58 17.33
C PHE A 635 -12.45 -6.23 18.67
N GLN A 636 -11.34 -6.88 19.00
CA GLN A 636 -10.69 -6.81 20.31
C GLN A 636 -9.46 -5.90 20.34
N SER A 637 -8.98 -5.44 19.21
CA SER A 637 -7.76 -4.63 19.10
C SER A 637 -7.99 -3.29 18.35
N PRO A 638 -8.95 -2.44 18.80
CA PRO A 638 -9.31 -1.22 18.08
C PRO A 638 -8.35 -0.04 18.32
N SER A 639 -7.44 -0.16 19.28
CA SER A 639 -6.51 0.92 19.64
C SER A 639 -5.06 0.43 19.64
N PHE A 640 -4.09 1.36 19.67
CA PHE A 640 -2.66 1.02 19.78
C PHE A 640 -2.26 0.45 21.15
N LEU A 641 -3.16 0.39 22.12
CA LEU A 641 -2.95 -0.34 23.35
C LEU A 641 -3.06 -1.86 23.12
N ASP A 642 -3.97 -2.26 22.25
CA ASP A 642 -4.32 -3.65 21.99
C ASP A 642 -3.75 -4.16 20.66
N TYR A 643 -3.69 -3.28 19.64
CA TYR A 643 -3.06 -3.53 18.35
C TYR A 643 -1.62 -3.03 18.38
N THR A 644 -0.67 -3.93 18.56
CA THR A 644 0.74 -3.60 18.74
C THR A 644 1.43 -3.31 17.44
N ILE A 645 1.48 -2.04 17.03
CA ILE A 645 2.37 -1.62 15.94
C ILE A 645 3.82 -1.57 16.43
N VAL A 646 4.75 -1.85 15.52
CA VAL A 646 6.18 -1.77 15.81
C VAL A 646 6.57 -0.33 16.12
N SER A 647 7.19 -0.12 17.27
CA SER A 647 7.71 1.17 17.73
C SER A 647 9.24 1.16 17.83
N ALA A 648 9.85 2.29 18.20
CA ALA A 648 11.30 2.40 18.27
C ALA A 648 11.99 1.35 19.21
N PRO A 649 11.42 0.98 20.37
CA PRO A 649 11.97 -0.08 21.21
C PRO A 649 12.03 -1.48 20.56
N GLU A 650 11.12 -1.80 19.65
CA GLU A 650 11.11 -3.08 18.93
C GLU A 650 12.09 -3.08 17.74
N LEU A 651 12.38 -1.90 17.17
CA LEU A 651 13.33 -1.72 16.07
C LEU A 651 14.78 -1.60 16.57
N ARG A 652 15.24 -2.61 17.30
CA ARG A 652 16.61 -2.60 17.89
C ARG A 652 17.72 -2.77 16.85
N VAL A 653 17.38 -3.32 15.71
CA VAL A 653 18.31 -3.58 14.61
C VAL A 653 17.84 -2.80 13.39
N GLU A 654 18.67 -1.87 12.96
CA GLU A 654 18.50 -1.15 11.71
C GLU A 654 18.90 -2.07 10.54
N PRO A 655 18.09 -2.17 9.48
CA PRO A 655 18.43 -3.00 8.33
C PRO A 655 19.66 -2.46 7.60
N GLU A 656 20.61 -3.35 7.29
CA GLU A 656 21.75 -3.05 6.44
C GLU A 656 21.28 -3.07 4.97
N LEU A 657 21.37 -1.94 4.29
CA LEU A 657 20.89 -1.78 2.93
C LEU A 657 22.03 -1.93 1.92
N ILE A 658 21.80 -2.73 0.87
CA ILE A 658 22.70 -2.88 -0.27
C ILE A 658 21.89 -2.56 -1.52
N HIS A 659 22.29 -1.53 -2.26
CA HIS A 659 21.64 -1.13 -3.49
C HIS A 659 22.39 -1.64 -4.71
N THR A 660 21.66 -2.19 -5.67
CA THR A 660 22.14 -2.53 -7.00
C THR A 660 21.20 -1.91 -8.05
N GLU A 661 21.71 -1.73 -9.24
CA GLU A 661 20.94 -1.20 -10.36
C GLU A 661 21.05 -2.14 -11.56
N THR A 662 19.91 -2.50 -12.14
CA THR A 662 19.85 -3.14 -13.45
C THR A 662 18.97 -2.31 -14.39
N ASP A 663 19.31 -2.33 -15.65
CA ASP A 663 18.55 -1.58 -16.67
C ASP A 663 17.11 -2.09 -16.73
N SER A 664 16.17 -1.17 -16.96
CA SER A 664 14.79 -1.48 -17.27
C SER A 664 14.51 -1.15 -18.74
N THR A 665 13.99 -2.13 -19.46
CA THR A 665 13.54 -1.93 -20.85
C THR A 665 12.14 -1.30 -20.94
N GLN A 666 11.48 -1.13 -19.79
CA GLN A 666 10.07 -0.69 -19.73
C GLN A 666 9.94 0.83 -19.57
N ASN A 667 10.99 1.55 -19.17
CA ASN A 667 10.93 3.00 -19.04
C ASN A 667 12.28 3.68 -19.33
N PRO A 668 12.26 4.88 -19.95
CA PRO A 668 13.47 5.57 -20.38
C PRO A 668 14.27 6.20 -19.23
N GLU A 669 13.64 6.42 -18.09
CA GLU A 669 14.29 7.00 -16.90
C GLU A 669 15.00 5.97 -16.03
N GLY A 670 14.71 4.69 -16.23
CA GLY A 670 15.23 3.60 -15.40
C GLY A 670 14.67 3.57 -13.98
N PHE A 671 13.60 4.32 -13.69
CA PHE A 671 12.99 4.37 -12.35
C PHE A 671 12.19 3.12 -12.06
N ARG A 672 12.36 2.56 -10.86
CA ARG A 672 11.48 1.54 -10.29
C ARG A 672 11.02 1.99 -8.91
N GLY A 673 9.83 1.56 -8.50
CA GLY A 673 9.31 1.89 -7.17
C GLY A 673 9.96 1.06 -6.07
N VAL A 674 9.92 1.57 -4.84
CA VAL A 674 10.47 0.89 -3.65
C VAL A 674 9.50 0.97 -2.47
N GLY A 675 8.30 1.51 -2.71
CA GLY A 675 7.33 1.81 -1.65
C GLY A 675 6.93 0.60 -0.81
N GLU A 676 6.98 -0.60 -1.35
CA GLU A 676 6.53 -1.84 -0.70
C GLU A 676 7.67 -2.86 -0.54
N ALA A 677 8.79 -2.71 -1.26
CA ALA A 677 9.91 -3.65 -1.27
C ALA A 677 10.41 -4.02 0.13
N GLY A 678 10.57 -3.04 1.02
CA GLY A 678 11.02 -3.27 2.40
C GLY A 678 10.05 -4.09 3.26
N THR A 679 8.80 -4.32 2.81
CA THR A 679 7.76 -5.00 3.61
C THR A 679 7.53 -6.45 3.18
N ILE A 680 7.58 -6.72 1.87
CA ILE A 680 7.03 -7.93 1.26
C ILE A 680 7.69 -9.21 1.78
N ALA A 681 9.02 -9.23 1.87
CA ALA A 681 9.78 -10.43 2.20
C ALA A 681 10.03 -10.63 3.71
N VAL A 682 9.72 -9.63 4.54
CA VAL A 682 10.05 -9.68 5.97
C VAL A 682 9.35 -10.82 6.71
N PRO A 683 8.02 -11.05 6.52
CA PRO A 683 7.35 -12.14 7.22
C PRO A 683 7.96 -13.51 6.93
N ALA A 684 8.35 -13.75 5.69
CA ALA A 684 8.98 -15.01 5.29
C ALA A 684 10.41 -15.13 5.84
N ALA A 685 11.25 -14.10 5.69
CA ALA A 685 12.63 -14.12 6.17
C ALA A 685 12.69 -14.35 7.67
N VAL A 686 11.82 -13.68 8.45
CA VAL A 686 11.77 -13.83 9.91
C VAL A 686 11.26 -15.22 10.30
N ALA A 687 10.18 -15.72 9.69
CA ALA A 687 9.66 -17.05 9.98
C ALA A 687 10.67 -18.15 9.63
N ASN A 688 11.38 -18.02 8.50
CA ASN A 688 12.46 -18.92 8.09
C ASN A 688 13.61 -18.91 9.10
N ALA A 689 14.02 -17.72 9.59
CA ALA A 689 15.07 -17.60 10.60
C ALA A 689 14.68 -18.23 11.93
N ILE A 690 13.45 -18.04 12.38
CA ILE A 690 12.92 -18.66 13.59
C ILE A 690 12.89 -20.18 13.45
N GLU A 691 12.36 -20.72 12.37
CA GLU A 691 12.32 -22.16 12.14
C GLU A 691 13.73 -22.76 12.03
N ASP A 692 14.67 -22.05 11.41
CA ASP A 692 16.07 -22.48 11.30
C ASP A 692 16.76 -22.55 12.69
N ALA A 693 16.48 -21.58 13.57
CA ALA A 693 16.95 -21.61 14.95
C ALA A 693 16.32 -22.77 15.73
N LEU A 694 15.02 -23.01 15.61
CA LEU A 694 14.32 -24.12 16.27
C LEU A 694 14.91 -25.47 15.82
N TYR A 695 15.16 -25.62 14.53
CA TYR A 695 15.77 -26.83 13.99
C TYR A 695 17.20 -27.05 14.54
N ALA A 696 18.01 -26.01 14.61
CA ALA A 696 19.34 -26.08 15.22
C ALA A 696 19.29 -26.45 16.72
N MET A 697 18.21 -26.09 17.41
CA MET A 697 17.94 -26.48 18.80
C MET A 697 17.36 -27.88 18.94
N GLY A 698 17.13 -28.62 17.84
CA GLY A 698 16.58 -29.96 17.82
C GLY A 698 15.04 -30.03 17.82
N TYR A 699 14.34 -28.97 17.49
CA TYR A 699 12.88 -28.98 17.30
C TYR A 699 12.56 -29.14 15.81
N ASP A 700 11.89 -30.22 15.43
CA ASP A 700 11.35 -30.40 14.07
C ASP A 700 9.88 -29.94 14.03
N VAL A 701 9.72 -28.63 13.84
CA VAL A 701 8.42 -27.97 13.80
C VAL A 701 8.31 -27.08 12.55
N CYS A 702 7.09 -26.79 12.12
CA CYS A 702 6.79 -25.83 11.08
C CYS A 702 6.30 -24.52 11.72
N VAL A 703 6.92 -23.41 11.38
CA VAL A 703 6.35 -22.07 11.64
C VAL A 703 5.33 -21.80 10.55
N ASP A 704 4.10 -22.22 10.78
CA ASP A 704 3.01 -22.27 9.79
C ASP A 704 2.22 -20.98 9.66
N SER A 705 2.49 -19.99 10.52
CA SER A 705 1.67 -18.78 10.59
C SER A 705 2.40 -17.58 11.18
N VAL A 706 2.00 -16.39 10.75
CA VAL A 706 2.45 -15.08 11.27
C VAL A 706 1.24 -14.27 11.75
N PRO A 707 1.42 -13.45 12.81
CA PRO A 707 2.65 -13.16 13.57
C PRO A 707 3.12 -14.34 14.43
N VAL A 708 4.43 -14.45 14.61
CA VAL A 708 5.07 -15.42 15.51
C VAL A 708 5.28 -14.76 16.87
N THR A 709 4.23 -14.77 17.69
CA THR A 709 4.30 -14.19 19.05
C THR A 709 5.10 -15.09 20.00
N PRO A 710 5.68 -14.56 21.11
CA PRO A 710 6.39 -15.37 22.10
C PRO A 710 5.57 -16.55 22.63
N LEU A 711 4.29 -16.34 22.92
CA LEU A 711 3.38 -17.39 23.39
C LEU A 711 3.20 -18.51 22.35
N LYS A 712 3.04 -18.12 21.08
CA LYS A 712 2.90 -19.07 19.98
C LYS A 712 4.17 -19.89 19.81
N LEU A 713 5.33 -19.24 19.83
CA LEU A 713 6.62 -19.93 19.71
C LEU A 713 6.88 -20.87 20.88
N TRP A 714 6.59 -20.43 22.09
CA TRP A 714 6.70 -21.25 23.31
C TRP A 714 5.80 -22.50 23.25
N ASN A 715 4.57 -22.36 22.76
CA ASN A 715 3.66 -23.49 22.57
C ASN A 715 4.17 -24.47 21.49
N LEU A 716 4.73 -23.96 20.38
CA LEU A 716 5.35 -24.81 19.34
C LEU A 716 6.50 -25.64 19.91
N MET A 717 7.38 -25.04 20.71
CA MET A 717 8.49 -25.75 21.35
C MET A 717 8.01 -26.82 22.35
N ARG A 718 6.94 -26.57 23.08
CA ARG A 718 6.38 -27.54 24.05
C ARG A 718 5.59 -28.69 23.40
N GLY A 719 4.92 -28.42 22.30
CA GLY A 719 4.17 -29.42 21.53
C GLY A 719 5.07 -30.34 20.70
N ALA A 720 6.32 -29.95 20.49
CA ALA A 720 7.27 -30.71 19.68
C ALA A 720 7.89 -31.88 20.45
N SER A 721 7.91 -33.05 19.81
CA SER A 721 8.73 -34.18 20.28
C SER A 721 10.21 -33.81 20.09
N ARG A 722 10.99 -33.69 21.16
CA ARG A 722 12.46 -33.59 21.00
C ARG A 722 12.98 -34.93 20.44
N PRO A 723 13.75 -34.95 19.32
CA PRO A 723 14.45 -36.14 18.90
C PRO A 723 15.44 -36.54 20.01
N GLY A 724 15.16 -37.56 20.76
CA GLY A 724 16.03 -38.06 21.83
C GLY A 724 15.43 -38.18 23.23
N SER A 725 14.16 -37.84 23.45
CA SER A 725 13.46 -38.09 24.72
C SER A 725 12.66 -39.39 24.75
N ALA A 726 13.10 -40.41 24.04
CA ALA A 726 12.66 -41.79 24.30
C ALA A 726 13.60 -42.38 25.35
N LEU A 727 13.27 -42.19 26.62
CA LEU A 727 13.71 -43.02 27.75
C LEU A 727 12.53 -43.83 28.24
#